data_2a1056ce1fbb3475d810ef9035a53fce
#
_entry.id   2a1056ce1fbb3475d810ef9035a53fce
#
_cell.length_a   1.000
_cell.length_b   1.000
_cell.length_c   1.000
_cell.angle_alpha   90.00
_cell.angle_beta   90.00
_cell.angle_gamma   90.00
#
_symmetry.space_group_name_H-M   'P 1'
#
loop_
_entity.id
_entity.type
_entity.pdbx_description
1 polymer ?
#
loop_
_entity_poly.entity_id
_entity_poly.type
_entity_poly.pdbx_seq_one_letter_code
_entity_poly.pdbx_strand_id
1 'polypeptide(L)'
;MSAPPVPVVKPRLTFLYNGEFVDSDLQTKSVRESEDGRLYETFTIGGTLEVTTESIRHGDAIEWVSWFEYKGISDKSGQVTQLCDCNINVPFELDLYPDSLARIQEGRTTLVYAHNGSDWNEYDFSCDVESYGDRVLRKAALSQLPRYRAGNTNVKHFAPIGGRSSHGAFPFYNINQGDYGVIFAIGWTGQWNCDLERALDGTINIRTGLEDVDWHLLPGERIRTSSIIVMPYSSGYEKGQQAFRRLLRDYYSLIGKPGRPERAPLCMSFWGGLTSDGLVERIDKIGAERLGYEFAWVDAGWYGQFTEPSPNEFEGNWWAYTGDWSVNRHFHPDNLEDVSAACKRNNLGFLLWLEIERVNTKLPVVKAHPEYLIGDMIDLGNEAAWAWAYKTIANLIRRLNISCYRQDFNITPLGRWRDADAVDGRKGMHEIKYIMGLYRLWDSLLAEFPHLIIDNCASGGRRIDIETLRRSLPLWRDDYQCPANHDVDAAQNHNIAISRWLPYHGTSSGRIVGDTYRARSCYAPAFASSPLYSSTENPENLSDDDCAWIRRINNEFKKVRELMQGDYRPLVEMSPTVDRSTWSAYQYSLKDEGFVMAFRRAKSPFCEARFELCGIDPLKSYLFEDSDTGQTFTISGKELSEKGISVVIDQPRSSKLYFYKAIQG
;
A
#
# COMPACT_ATOMS: atom_id res chain seq x y z
N MET A 1 23.70 -26.82 14.61
CA MET A 1 24.47 -25.99 13.65
C MET A 1 24.16 -24.56 13.99
N SER A 2 25.17 -23.68 14.11
CA SER A 2 24.92 -22.24 14.27
C SER A 2 24.17 -21.75 13.03
N ALA A 3 23.15 -20.91 13.21
CA ALA A 3 22.50 -20.25 12.09
C ALA A 3 23.55 -19.59 11.17
N PRO A 4 23.45 -19.71 9.85
CA PRO A 4 24.37 -19.03 8.96
C PRO A 4 24.33 -17.53 9.25
N PRO A 5 25.46 -16.84 9.12
CA PRO A 5 25.51 -15.41 9.37
C PRO A 5 24.56 -14.70 8.38
N VAL A 6 23.74 -13.80 8.91
CA VAL A 6 22.87 -12.93 8.11
C VAL A 6 23.74 -12.19 7.09
N PRO A 7 23.43 -12.25 5.78
CA PRO A 7 24.26 -11.61 4.78
C PRO A 7 24.31 -10.10 5.00
N VAL A 8 25.52 -9.54 5.01
CA VAL A 8 25.70 -8.08 5.07
C VAL A 8 25.39 -7.52 3.69
N VAL A 9 24.25 -6.83 3.59
CA VAL A 9 23.84 -6.17 2.36
C VAL A 9 24.41 -4.76 2.31
N LYS A 10 24.91 -4.39 1.13
CA LYS A 10 25.37 -3.03 0.79
C LYS A 10 24.62 -2.53 -0.46
N PRO A 11 24.39 -1.22 -0.58
CA PRO A 11 23.90 -0.63 -1.83
C PRO A 11 24.85 -0.97 -2.98
N ARG A 12 24.32 -1.44 -4.10
CA ARG A 12 25.07 -1.66 -5.32
C ARG A 12 24.23 -1.25 -6.52
N LEU A 13 24.70 -0.22 -7.21
CA LEU A 13 24.11 0.33 -8.41
C LEU A 13 24.94 -0.11 -9.63
N THR A 14 24.28 -0.53 -10.70
CA THR A 14 24.95 -0.84 -11.97
C THR A 14 24.19 -0.25 -13.16
N PHE A 15 24.90 0.17 -14.20
CA PHE A 15 24.33 0.71 -15.44
C PHE A 15 25.35 0.70 -16.57
N LEU A 16 24.91 1.00 -17.80
CA LEU A 16 25.82 1.30 -18.90
C LEU A 16 25.91 2.83 -19.06
N TYR A 17 27.13 3.35 -19.19
CA TYR A 17 27.40 4.74 -19.51
C TYR A 17 28.15 4.82 -20.85
N ASN A 18 27.51 5.36 -21.88
CA ASN A 18 27.99 5.31 -23.26
C ASN A 18 28.33 3.88 -23.74
N GLY A 19 27.56 2.89 -23.28
CA GLY A 19 27.76 1.48 -23.58
C GLY A 19 28.79 0.76 -22.71
N GLU A 20 29.56 1.46 -21.88
CA GLU A 20 30.51 0.87 -20.93
C GLU A 20 29.83 0.52 -19.60
N PHE A 21 30.13 -0.68 -19.06
CA PHE A 21 29.56 -1.14 -17.80
C PHE A 21 30.15 -0.40 -16.61
N VAL A 22 29.28 0.17 -15.81
CA VAL A 22 29.60 0.84 -14.55
C VAL A 22 29.03 0.04 -13.38
N ASP A 23 29.89 -0.26 -12.41
CA ASP A 23 29.53 -0.88 -11.15
C ASP A 23 29.98 0.02 -9.99
N SER A 24 29.05 0.45 -9.15
CA SER A 24 29.35 1.34 -8.03
C SER A 24 30.35 0.76 -7.04
N ASP A 25 30.45 -0.58 -6.93
CA ASP A 25 31.42 -1.23 -6.03
C ASP A 25 32.87 -1.14 -6.54
N LEU A 26 33.05 -0.91 -7.83
CA LEU A 26 34.37 -0.76 -8.47
C LEU A 26 34.82 0.70 -8.56
N GLN A 27 33.98 1.66 -8.15
CA GLN A 27 34.30 3.08 -8.24
C GLN A 27 35.01 3.58 -6.97
N THR A 28 35.94 4.52 -7.16
CA THR A 28 36.50 5.29 -6.05
C THR A 28 35.47 6.30 -5.56
N LYS A 29 35.03 6.18 -4.31
CA LYS A 29 33.97 6.99 -3.71
C LYS A 29 34.52 7.96 -2.69
N SER A 30 33.99 9.18 -2.67
CA SER A 30 33.99 10.01 -1.49
C SER A 30 32.82 9.61 -0.58
N VAL A 31 33.07 9.60 0.73
CA VAL A 31 32.06 9.15 1.72
C VAL A 31 31.84 10.29 2.73
N ARG A 32 30.59 10.61 2.96
CA ARG A 32 30.14 11.58 3.96
C ARG A 32 28.99 11.01 4.77
N GLU A 33 29.02 11.17 6.06
CA GLU A 33 27.92 10.83 6.97
C GLU A 33 27.26 12.13 7.49
N SER A 34 25.93 12.15 7.53
CA SER A 34 25.16 13.24 8.11
C SER A 34 24.86 12.99 9.60
N GLU A 35 24.40 14.03 10.30
CA GLU A 35 24.07 13.96 11.74
C GLU A 35 22.95 12.95 12.05
N ASP A 36 22.05 12.69 11.12
CA ASP A 36 20.97 11.71 11.24
C ASP A 36 21.40 10.28 10.88
N GLY A 37 22.69 10.04 10.64
CA GLY A 37 23.27 8.74 10.34
C GLY A 37 23.11 8.27 8.90
N ARG A 38 22.74 9.18 7.97
CA ARG A 38 22.73 8.87 6.53
C ARG A 38 24.13 8.87 5.98
N LEU A 39 24.44 7.87 5.15
CA LEU A 39 25.67 7.73 4.46
C LEU A 39 25.50 8.14 2.98
N TYR A 40 26.35 9.04 2.52
CA TYR A 40 26.41 9.50 1.13
C TYR A 40 27.71 9.01 0.52
N GLU A 41 27.60 8.14 -0.47
CA GLU A 41 28.72 7.63 -1.27
C GLU A 41 28.66 8.24 -2.67
N THR A 42 29.64 9.05 -3.02
CA THR A 42 29.66 9.78 -4.28
C THR A 42 30.86 9.39 -5.14
N PHE A 43 30.62 9.13 -6.42
CA PHE A 43 31.66 8.95 -7.44
C PHE A 43 31.32 9.74 -8.70
N THR A 44 32.31 9.95 -9.57
CA THR A 44 32.13 10.74 -10.78
C THR A 44 32.63 9.97 -12.00
N ILE A 45 31.83 9.99 -13.08
CA ILE A 45 32.15 9.34 -14.35
C ILE A 45 32.45 10.41 -15.39
N GLY A 46 33.51 10.19 -16.14
CA GLY A 46 33.94 11.13 -17.18
C GLY A 46 34.24 12.55 -16.67
N GLY A 47 34.45 12.71 -15.37
CA GLY A 47 34.71 13.99 -14.69
C GLY A 47 33.52 14.93 -14.59
N THR A 48 32.33 14.53 -15.06
CA THR A 48 31.17 15.43 -15.19
C THR A 48 29.85 14.85 -14.74
N LEU A 49 29.62 13.53 -14.76
CA LEU A 49 28.42 12.89 -14.21
C LEU A 49 28.72 12.45 -12.78
N GLU A 50 28.12 13.15 -11.83
CA GLU A 50 28.18 12.80 -10.42
C GLU A 50 27.05 11.83 -10.06
N VAL A 51 27.40 10.74 -9.38
CA VAL A 51 26.44 9.73 -8.88
C VAL A 51 26.62 9.62 -7.38
N THR A 52 25.55 9.90 -6.64
CA THR A 52 25.52 9.83 -5.18
C THR A 52 24.50 8.81 -4.71
N THR A 53 24.93 7.80 -4.00
CA THR A 53 24.03 6.87 -3.29
C THR A 53 23.89 7.34 -1.85
N GLU A 54 22.66 7.67 -1.48
CA GLU A 54 22.26 8.00 -0.11
C GLU A 54 21.69 6.74 0.53
N SER A 55 22.19 6.33 1.69
CA SER A 55 21.69 5.15 2.40
C SER A 55 21.53 5.40 3.89
N ILE A 56 20.60 4.65 4.51
CA ILE A 56 20.34 4.68 5.95
C ILE A 56 20.04 3.27 6.45
N ARG A 57 20.42 2.98 7.70
CA ARG A 57 20.09 1.72 8.36
C ARG A 57 19.02 1.91 9.43
N HIS A 58 18.09 0.96 9.45
CA HIS A 58 17.06 0.82 10.46
C HIS A 58 17.14 -0.60 11.04
N GLY A 59 17.99 -0.79 12.05
CA GLY A 59 18.33 -2.13 12.55
C GLY A 59 19.01 -2.97 11.48
N ASP A 60 18.44 -4.13 11.17
CA ASP A 60 18.98 -5.04 10.14
C ASP A 60 18.64 -4.58 8.70
N ALA A 61 17.67 -3.68 8.55
CA ALA A 61 17.30 -3.16 7.25
C ALA A 61 18.24 -2.05 6.79
N ILE A 62 18.51 -2.02 5.49
CA ILE A 62 19.18 -0.90 4.82
C ILE A 62 18.27 -0.37 3.72
N GLU A 63 18.11 0.94 3.68
CA GLU A 63 17.48 1.66 2.59
C GLU A 63 18.52 2.47 1.82
N TRP A 64 18.36 2.58 0.50
CA TRP A 64 19.13 3.51 -0.31
C TRP A 64 18.37 4.06 -1.49
N VAL A 65 18.84 5.20 -2.00
CA VAL A 65 18.41 5.84 -3.25
C VAL A 65 19.62 6.42 -3.94
N SER A 66 19.66 6.37 -5.26
CA SER A 66 20.76 6.96 -6.04
C SER A 66 20.30 8.20 -6.77
N TRP A 67 21.21 9.18 -6.82
CA TRP A 67 21.04 10.47 -7.48
C TRP A 67 22.08 10.61 -8.57
N PHE A 68 21.66 11.13 -9.72
CA PHE A 68 22.51 11.46 -10.84
C PHE A 68 22.46 12.97 -11.07
N GLU A 69 23.59 13.62 -11.17
CA GLU A 69 23.70 15.05 -11.41
C GLU A 69 24.77 15.36 -12.45
N TYR A 70 24.41 16.11 -13.48
CA TYR A 70 25.36 16.51 -14.49
C TYR A 70 25.99 17.85 -14.12
N LYS A 71 27.31 17.85 -13.86
CA LYS A 71 28.15 19.01 -13.51
C LYS A 71 28.89 19.61 -14.70
N GLY A 72 28.75 18.99 -15.86
CA GLY A 72 29.45 19.47 -17.08
C GLY A 72 28.83 20.75 -17.66
N ILE A 73 29.63 21.42 -18.50
CA ILE A 73 29.23 22.64 -19.24
C ILE A 73 28.87 22.36 -20.69
N SER A 74 29.10 21.13 -21.17
CA SER A 74 28.67 20.70 -22.50
C SER A 74 27.18 20.52 -22.58
N ASP A 75 26.60 20.43 -23.77
CA ASP A 75 25.16 20.40 -24.00
C ASP A 75 24.44 19.27 -23.26
N LYS A 76 25.10 18.14 -22.99
CA LYS A 76 24.55 16.97 -22.31
C LYS A 76 25.63 16.04 -21.74
N SER A 77 25.21 15.18 -20.79
CA SER A 77 26.02 14.07 -20.29
C SER A 77 26.16 12.95 -21.31
N GLY A 78 26.97 11.94 -21.01
CA GLY A 78 26.89 10.64 -21.67
C GLY A 78 25.53 9.95 -21.40
N GLN A 79 25.28 8.93 -22.22
CA GLN A 79 24.02 8.17 -22.19
C GLN A 79 24.03 7.11 -21.10
N VAL A 80 22.96 7.03 -20.31
CA VAL A 80 22.73 6.02 -19.28
C VAL A 80 21.65 5.05 -19.75
N THR A 81 21.98 3.76 -19.75
CA THR A 81 21.06 2.66 -20.08
C THR A 81 21.21 1.49 -19.11
N GLN A 82 20.28 0.55 -19.13
CA GLN A 82 20.30 -0.68 -18.32
C GLN A 82 20.53 -0.40 -16.82
N LEU A 83 19.86 0.61 -16.30
CA LEU A 83 19.97 1.01 -14.91
C LEU A 83 19.38 -0.03 -13.98
N CYS A 84 20.19 -0.49 -13.01
CA CYS A 84 19.78 -1.33 -11.90
C CYS A 84 20.11 -0.62 -10.59
N ASP A 85 19.09 -0.14 -9.90
CA ASP A 85 19.22 0.55 -8.61
C ASP A 85 19.67 -0.40 -7.49
N CYS A 86 19.39 -1.69 -7.68
CA CYS A 86 19.87 -2.77 -6.85
C CYS A 86 20.35 -3.91 -7.74
N ASN A 87 21.63 -4.28 -7.59
CA ASN A 87 22.20 -5.46 -8.23
C ASN A 87 23.03 -6.21 -7.19
N ILE A 88 22.38 -7.03 -6.37
CA ILE A 88 22.99 -7.71 -5.24
C ILE A 88 22.86 -9.22 -5.35
N ASN A 89 23.86 -9.92 -4.82
CA ASN A 89 23.83 -11.36 -4.68
C ASN A 89 23.53 -11.74 -3.24
N VAL A 90 22.50 -12.55 -3.04
CA VAL A 90 22.16 -13.10 -1.74
C VAL A 90 22.49 -14.59 -1.76
N PRO A 91 23.49 -15.03 -0.97
CA PRO A 91 23.84 -16.44 -0.90
C PRO A 91 22.78 -17.21 -0.12
N PHE A 92 22.26 -18.26 -0.72
CA PHE A 92 21.46 -19.29 -0.04
C PHE A 92 22.20 -20.61 -0.17
N GLU A 93 22.31 -21.36 0.94
CA GLU A 93 22.97 -22.65 0.91
C GLU A 93 22.16 -23.65 0.07
N LEU A 94 22.80 -24.23 -0.94
CA LEU A 94 22.34 -25.43 -1.56
C LEU A 94 22.66 -26.59 -0.62
N ASP A 95 21.65 -27.36 -0.25
CA ASP A 95 21.82 -28.58 0.50
C ASP A 95 22.32 -29.68 -0.47
N LEU A 96 23.63 -29.79 -0.56
CA LEU A 96 24.31 -30.74 -1.47
C LEU A 96 24.40 -32.18 -0.91
N TYR A 97 23.73 -32.47 0.22
CA TYR A 97 23.80 -33.83 0.80
C TYR A 97 22.95 -34.82 0.03
N PRO A 98 23.52 -36.01 -0.32
CA PRO A 98 22.86 -37.04 -1.14
C PRO A 98 21.57 -37.62 -0.54
N ASP A 99 21.41 -37.57 0.79
CA ASP A 99 20.20 -38.04 1.48
C ASP A 99 19.03 -37.08 1.41
N SER A 100 19.21 -35.97 0.75
CA SER A 100 18.22 -34.88 0.67
C SER A 100 17.35 -34.91 -0.58
N LEU A 101 17.37 -35.96 -1.39
CA LEU A 101 16.48 -36.07 -2.57
C LEU A 101 15.00 -35.88 -2.22
N ALA A 102 14.57 -36.31 -1.04
CA ALA A 102 13.23 -36.05 -0.54
C ALA A 102 13.04 -34.56 -0.15
N ARG A 103 14.07 -33.92 0.41
CA ARG A 103 14.03 -32.48 0.83
C ARG A 103 14.21 -31.52 -0.35
N ILE A 104 14.91 -31.97 -1.41
CA ILE A 104 14.96 -31.25 -2.71
C ILE A 104 13.56 -31.21 -3.35
N GLN A 105 12.69 -32.18 -3.06
CA GLN A 105 11.31 -32.20 -3.55
C GLN A 105 10.41 -31.22 -2.82
N GLU A 106 10.72 -30.82 -1.59
CA GLU A 106 9.92 -29.94 -0.76
C GLU A 106 10.22 -28.44 -0.96
N GLY A 107 11.25 -28.10 -1.75
CA GLY A 107 11.61 -26.71 -2.09
C GLY A 107 11.92 -25.86 -0.85
N ARG A 108 13.17 -25.85 -0.39
CA ARG A 108 13.56 -25.14 0.84
C ARG A 108 13.61 -23.63 0.71
N THR A 109 13.90 -23.14 -0.49
CA THR A 109 13.88 -21.71 -0.76
C THR A 109 12.53 -21.35 -1.34
N THR A 110 11.81 -20.46 -0.67
CA THR A 110 10.51 -19.97 -1.11
C THR A 110 10.58 -18.49 -1.41
N LEU A 111 9.88 -18.09 -2.45
CA LEU A 111 9.61 -16.70 -2.79
C LEU A 111 8.16 -16.40 -2.46
N VAL A 112 7.93 -15.44 -1.58
CA VAL A 112 6.59 -14.97 -1.23
C VAL A 112 6.40 -13.57 -1.81
N TYR A 113 5.36 -13.40 -2.59
CA TYR A 113 5.02 -12.12 -3.21
C TYR A 113 3.51 -12.00 -3.39
N ALA A 114 3.00 -10.77 -3.44
CA ALA A 114 1.61 -10.50 -3.75
C ALA A 114 1.43 -10.21 -5.26
N HIS A 115 0.31 -10.63 -5.82
CA HIS A 115 0.02 -10.44 -7.23
C HIS A 115 -0.29 -8.99 -7.56
N ASN A 116 -1.42 -8.51 -7.16
CA ASN A 116 -1.96 -7.25 -7.64
C ASN A 116 -2.27 -6.31 -6.51
N GLY A 117 -2.29 -5.04 -6.85
CA GLY A 117 -2.79 -4.02 -5.96
C GLY A 117 -4.25 -3.64 -6.15
N SER A 118 -4.98 -4.16 -7.09
CA SER A 118 -6.41 -4.00 -7.34
C SER A 118 -6.74 -4.22 -8.81
N ASP A 119 -7.27 -5.38 -9.13
CA ASP A 119 -7.79 -5.71 -10.47
C ASP A 119 -9.29 -6.00 -10.44
N TRP A 120 -9.98 -5.57 -9.40
CA TRP A 120 -11.41 -5.76 -9.20
C TRP A 120 -11.82 -7.23 -9.12
N ASN A 121 -10.97 -8.07 -8.55
CA ASN A 121 -11.24 -9.49 -8.43
C ASN A 121 -11.01 -10.02 -7.01
N GLU A 122 -11.52 -11.19 -6.74
CA GLU A 122 -11.45 -11.83 -5.41
C GLU A 122 -10.04 -12.28 -5.01
N TYR A 123 -9.08 -12.21 -5.94
CA TYR A 123 -7.69 -12.62 -5.74
C TYR A 123 -6.73 -11.45 -5.55
N ASP A 124 -7.25 -10.20 -5.54
CA ASP A 124 -6.41 -9.03 -5.33
C ASP A 124 -5.61 -9.16 -4.03
N PHE A 125 -4.33 -8.81 -4.09
CA PHE A 125 -3.33 -8.98 -3.04
C PHE A 125 -3.06 -10.43 -2.62
N SER A 126 -3.61 -11.45 -3.29
CA SER A 126 -3.27 -12.83 -2.98
C SER A 126 -1.77 -13.06 -3.05
N CYS A 127 -1.25 -13.86 -2.10
CA CYS A 127 0.17 -14.19 -2.06
C CYS A 127 0.40 -15.51 -2.77
N ASP A 128 1.34 -15.54 -3.71
CA ASP A 128 1.94 -16.76 -4.17
C ASP A 128 3.12 -17.11 -3.28
N VAL A 129 3.24 -18.41 -3.00
CA VAL A 129 4.41 -19.02 -2.38
C VAL A 129 4.96 -20.02 -3.37
N GLU A 130 6.09 -19.68 -3.98
CA GLU A 130 6.75 -20.56 -4.93
C GLU A 130 8.01 -21.17 -4.33
N SER A 131 8.19 -22.48 -4.51
CA SER A 131 9.49 -23.14 -4.35
C SER A 131 10.45 -22.58 -5.38
N TYR A 132 11.50 -21.88 -4.91
CA TYR A 132 12.44 -21.21 -5.78
C TYR A 132 13.81 -21.86 -5.72
N GLY A 133 14.18 -22.53 -6.80
CA GLY A 133 15.55 -22.98 -7.00
C GLY A 133 15.80 -24.46 -7.09
N ASP A 134 15.04 -25.33 -6.44
CA ASP A 134 15.29 -26.77 -6.55
C ASP A 134 15.06 -27.32 -7.97
N ARG A 135 14.25 -26.60 -8.73
CA ARG A 135 13.99 -26.89 -10.16
C ARG A 135 15.19 -26.57 -11.06
N VAL A 136 16.08 -25.68 -10.63
CA VAL A 136 17.30 -25.33 -11.39
C VAL A 136 18.22 -26.51 -11.56
N LEU A 137 18.25 -27.42 -10.59
CA LEU A 137 19.09 -28.63 -10.62
C LEU A 137 18.51 -29.75 -11.51
N ARG A 138 17.28 -29.63 -11.99
CA ARG A 138 16.60 -30.62 -12.83
C ARG A 138 16.44 -30.15 -14.26
N LYS A 139 17.25 -30.65 -15.16
CA LYS A 139 17.21 -30.30 -16.60
C LYS A 139 15.80 -30.43 -17.22
N ALA A 140 15.02 -31.45 -16.80
CA ALA A 140 13.64 -31.64 -17.25
C ALA A 140 12.66 -30.64 -16.68
N ALA A 141 12.91 -30.10 -15.48
CA ALA A 141 12.06 -29.07 -14.84
C ALA A 141 12.31 -27.66 -15.38
N LEU A 142 13.55 -27.37 -15.83
CA LEU A 142 13.91 -26.08 -16.41
C LEU A 142 13.06 -25.73 -17.64
N SER A 143 12.72 -26.72 -18.47
CA SER A 143 11.88 -26.54 -19.66
C SER A 143 10.42 -26.18 -19.33
N GLN A 144 9.99 -26.39 -18.09
CA GLN A 144 8.63 -26.12 -17.62
C GLN A 144 8.53 -24.78 -16.87
N LEU A 145 9.65 -24.10 -16.65
CA LEU A 145 9.64 -22.80 -15.97
C LEU A 145 9.15 -21.70 -16.93
N PRO A 146 8.24 -20.81 -16.46
CA PRO A 146 7.60 -19.83 -17.33
C PRO A 146 8.56 -18.88 -18.03
N ARG A 147 9.78 -18.66 -17.50
CA ARG A 147 10.79 -17.73 -18.05
C ARG A 147 12.19 -18.30 -17.92
N TYR A 148 12.44 -19.36 -18.64
CA TYR A 148 13.77 -19.92 -18.76
C TYR A 148 14.59 -19.11 -19.77
N ARG A 149 15.77 -18.64 -19.38
CA ARG A 149 16.75 -18.03 -20.30
C ARG A 149 17.85 -19.04 -20.64
N ALA A 150 18.33 -18.99 -21.87
CA ALA A 150 19.48 -19.79 -22.29
C ALA A 150 20.69 -19.45 -21.40
N GLY A 151 21.33 -20.46 -20.82
CA GLY A 151 22.47 -20.28 -19.90
C GLY A 151 22.28 -20.98 -18.56
N ASN A 152 21.24 -21.78 -18.40
CA ASN A 152 20.96 -22.58 -17.19
C ASN A 152 20.67 -21.76 -15.92
N THR A 153 20.07 -20.57 -16.05
CA THR A 153 19.60 -19.77 -14.94
C THR A 153 18.08 -19.79 -14.84
N ASN A 154 17.56 -19.82 -13.62
CA ASN A 154 16.16 -19.63 -13.36
C ASN A 154 15.90 -18.16 -13.08
N VAL A 155 15.20 -17.49 -13.97
CA VAL A 155 14.88 -16.04 -13.83
C VAL A 155 13.38 -15.87 -13.64
N LYS A 156 12.99 -15.21 -12.56
CA LYS A 156 11.64 -14.70 -12.32
C LYS A 156 11.65 -13.21 -12.56
N HIS A 157 10.77 -12.72 -13.41
CA HIS A 157 10.64 -11.31 -13.75
C HIS A 157 9.33 -10.74 -13.24
N PHE A 158 9.38 -9.55 -12.66
CA PHE A 158 8.24 -8.78 -12.21
C PHE A 158 8.34 -7.36 -12.73
N ALA A 159 7.21 -6.79 -13.10
CA ALA A 159 7.04 -5.38 -13.43
C ALA A 159 5.58 -4.98 -13.24
N PRO A 160 5.27 -3.75 -12.88
CA PRO A 160 3.90 -3.27 -12.85
C PRO A 160 3.35 -3.09 -14.28
N ILE A 161 2.05 -2.91 -14.38
CA ILE A 161 1.37 -2.68 -15.65
C ILE A 161 1.01 -1.21 -15.78
N GLY A 162 1.50 -0.56 -16.84
CA GLY A 162 1.04 0.75 -17.27
C GLY A 162 1.50 1.93 -16.40
N GLY A 163 2.58 1.78 -15.62
CA GLY A 163 3.23 2.90 -14.91
C GLY A 163 2.64 3.21 -13.54
N ARG A 164 1.87 2.30 -12.93
CA ARG A 164 1.38 2.41 -11.54
C ARG A 164 2.01 1.30 -10.72
N SER A 165 2.73 1.66 -9.66
CA SER A 165 3.74 0.84 -8.96
C SER A 165 3.30 -0.51 -8.42
N SER A 166 2.01 -0.71 -8.15
CA SER A 166 1.47 -1.98 -7.65
C SER A 166 0.34 -2.55 -8.53
N HIS A 167 0.24 -2.11 -9.77
CA HIS A 167 -0.69 -2.68 -10.74
C HIS A 167 -0.07 -3.91 -11.40
N GLY A 168 -0.64 -5.09 -11.23
CA GLY A 168 -0.15 -6.36 -11.80
C GLY A 168 0.99 -7.03 -11.04
N ALA A 169 1.81 -6.29 -10.33
CA ALA A 169 2.87 -6.79 -9.45
C ALA A 169 3.00 -5.88 -8.22
N PHE A 170 3.13 -6.48 -7.05
CA PHE A 170 3.29 -5.74 -5.80
C PHE A 170 4.78 -5.62 -5.49
N PRO A 171 5.31 -4.43 -5.10
CA PRO A 171 6.74 -4.18 -5.02
C PRO A 171 7.41 -4.66 -3.72
N PHE A 172 6.92 -5.73 -3.11
CA PHE A 172 7.45 -6.32 -1.87
C PHE A 172 7.66 -7.82 -2.05
N TYR A 173 8.82 -8.32 -1.62
CA TYR A 173 9.21 -9.70 -1.82
C TYR A 173 9.89 -10.27 -0.58
N ASN A 174 9.65 -11.53 -0.27
CA ASN A 174 10.35 -12.27 0.79
C ASN A 174 10.94 -13.56 0.19
N ILE A 175 12.26 -13.64 0.13
CA ILE A 175 12.98 -14.83 -0.22
C ILE A 175 13.38 -15.53 1.08
N ASN A 176 12.84 -16.71 1.32
CA ASN A 176 12.98 -17.43 2.57
C ASN A 176 13.63 -18.79 2.38
N GLN A 177 14.49 -19.16 3.31
CA GLN A 177 15.08 -20.51 3.40
C GLN A 177 15.05 -20.98 4.87
N GLY A 178 13.86 -21.43 5.31
CA GLY A 178 13.67 -21.91 6.69
C GLY A 178 13.78 -20.78 7.73
N ASP A 179 14.84 -20.82 8.53
CA ASP A 179 15.02 -19.88 9.63
C ASP A 179 15.53 -18.49 9.22
N TYR A 180 16.08 -18.36 8.03
CA TYR A 180 16.62 -17.10 7.53
C TYR A 180 16.04 -16.73 6.16
N GLY A 181 16.13 -15.45 5.82
CA GLY A 181 15.66 -14.93 4.55
C GLY A 181 16.03 -13.48 4.34
N VAL A 182 15.55 -12.94 3.24
CA VAL A 182 15.70 -11.54 2.87
C VAL A 182 14.37 -11.01 2.39
N ILE A 183 13.88 -9.95 3.02
CA ILE A 183 12.77 -9.15 2.51
C ILE A 183 13.36 -7.95 1.77
N PHE A 184 12.85 -7.66 0.59
CA PHE A 184 13.20 -6.43 -0.12
C PHE A 184 11.96 -5.75 -0.68
N ALA A 185 12.04 -4.45 -0.83
CA ALA A 185 10.97 -3.60 -1.31
C ALA A 185 11.50 -2.54 -2.26
N ILE A 186 10.69 -2.21 -3.27
CA ILE A 186 11.00 -1.23 -4.31
C ILE A 186 10.12 -0.01 -4.06
N GLY A 187 10.74 1.17 -3.93
CA GLY A 187 10.09 2.46 -3.76
C GLY A 187 10.20 3.31 -5.01
N TRP A 188 9.31 3.07 -5.95
CA TRP A 188 9.14 3.86 -7.15
C TRP A 188 7.68 3.88 -7.55
N THR A 189 7.07 5.05 -7.61
CA THR A 189 5.63 5.20 -7.84
C THR A 189 5.26 5.16 -9.33
N GLY A 190 6.18 4.67 -10.18
CA GLY A 190 6.06 4.50 -11.62
C GLY A 190 6.35 3.07 -12.07
N GLN A 191 6.96 2.96 -13.26
CA GLN A 191 7.30 1.70 -13.89
C GLN A 191 8.68 1.23 -13.45
N TRP A 192 8.72 0.23 -12.61
CA TRP A 192 9.93 -0.46 -12.17
C TRP A 192 9.99 -1.88 -12.77
N ASN A 193 11.16 -2.52 -12.71
CA ASN A 193 11.31 -3.95 -12.97
C ASN A 193 12.08 -4.64 -11.84
N CYS A 194 11.93 -5.94 -11.75
CA CYS A 194 12.71 -6.80 -10.85
C CYS A 194 12.94 -8.16 -11.49
N ASP A 195 14.21 -8.53 -11.63
CA ASP A 195 14.63 -9.86 -12.01
C ASP A 195 15.25 -10.56 -10.82
N LEU A 196 14.74 -11.73 -10.49
CA LEU A 196 15.32 -12.66 -9.53
C LEU A 196 15.92 -13.82 -10.29
N GLU A 197 17.24 -13.96 -10.23
CA GLU A 197 17.98 -15.01 -10.95
C GLU A 197 18.66 -15.92 -9.96
N ARG A 198 18.31 -17.20 -9.98
CA ARG A 198 18.97 -18.21 -9.17
C ARG A 198 20.08 -18.88 -9.96
N ALA A 199 21.31 -18.75 -9.48
CA ALA A 199 22.47 -19.45 -10.00
C ALA A 199 22.55 -20.91 -9.51
N LEU A 200 23.37 -21.70 -10.18
CA LEU A 200 23.57 -23.14 -9.86
C LEU A 200 24.23 -23.34 -8.49
N ASP A 201 24.99 -22.38 -7.98
CA ASP A 201 25.60 -22.41 -6.66
C ASP A 201 24.65 -22.07 -5.51
N GLY A 202 23.38 -21.77 -5.84
CA GLY A 202 22.37 -21.39 -4.86
C GLY A 202 22.21 -19.90 -4.65
N THR A 203 23.14 -19.09 -5.12
CA THR A 203 23.04 -17.64 -5.04
C THR A 203 21.82 -17.11 -5.78
N ILE A 204 21.10 -16.19 -5.17
CA ILE A 204 20.04 -15.45 -5.84
C ILE A 204 20.54 -14.04 -6.12
N ASN A 205 20.60 -13.67 -7.39
CA ASN A 205 20.87 -12.32 -7.83
C ASN A 205 19.54 -11.54 -7.91
N ILE A 206 19.47 -10.42 -7.21
CA ILE A 206 18.34 -9.47 -7.22
C ILE A 206 18.76 -8.28 -8.06
N ARG A 207 18.09 -8.08 -9.19
CA ARG A 207 18.26 -6.90 -10.05
C ARG A 207 16.94 -6.15 -10.14
N THR A 208 16.93 -4.90 -9.70
CA THR A 208 15.76 -4.05 -9.80
C THR A 208 16.15 -2.60 -10.04
N GLY A 209 15.26 -1.88 -10.70
CA GLY A 209 15.42 -0.46 -11.01
C GLY A 209 14.28 0.06 -11.88
N LEU A 210 14.50 1.21 -12.49
CA LEU A 210 13.56 1.78 -13.44
C LEU A 210 13.55 0.95 -14.74
N GLU A 211 12.36 0.61 -15.23
CA GLU A 211 12.23 -0.22 -16.42
C GLU A 211 12.65 0.57 -17.67
N ASP A 212 13.58 -0.02 -18.44
CA ASP A 212 13.85 0.33 -19.84
C ASP A 212 14.20 1.83 -20.05
N VAL A 213 15.16 2.33 -19.25
CA VAL A 213 15.64 3.70 -19.36
C VAL A 213 16.76 3.86 -20.40
N ASP A 214 16.76 4.99 -21.10
CA ASP A 214 17.77 5.40 -22.06
C ASP A 214 17.81 6.94 -22.13
N TRP A 215 18.62 7.56 -21.26
CA TRP A 215 18.62 9.00 -21.11
C TRP A 215 20.03 9.58 -20.95
N HIS A 216 20.13 10.88 -21.17
CA HIS A 216 21.23 11.75 -20.81
C HIS A 216 20.71 12.93 -19.99
N LEU A 217 21.55 13.54 -19.17
CA LEU A 217 21.21 14.73 -18.40
C LEU A 217 21.69 16.00 -19.12
N LEU A 218 20.89 17.05 -19.00
CA LEU A 218 21.26 18.40 -19.41
C LEU A 218 22.02 19.13 -18.29
N PRO A 219 22.74 20.22 -18.58
CA PRO A 219 23.49 20.98 -17.57
C PRO A 219 22.62 21.41 -16.40
N GLY A 220 23.05 21.06 -15.19
CA GLY A 220 22.33 21.35 -13.95
C GLY A 220 21.17 20.43 -13.63
N GLU A 221 20.83 19.48 -14.49
CA GLU A 221 19.81 18.49 -14.14
C GLU A 221 20.31 17.51 -13.07
N ARG A 222 19.45 17.29 -12.10
CA ARG A 222 19.62 16.30 -11.03
C ARG A 222 18.37 15.47 -10.91
N ILE A 223 18.52 14.16 -10.99
CA ILE A 223 17.42 13.19 -10.89
C ILE A 223 17.72 12.14 -9.84
N ARG A 224 16.68 11.51 -9.33
CA ARG A 224 16.78 10.32 -8.47
C ARG A 224 16.28 9.08 -9.20
N THR A 225 16.68 7.94 -8.68
CA THR A 225 16.17 6.62 -9.06
C THR A 225 15.20 6.06 -8.00
N SER A 226 14.85 4.77 -8.09
CA SER A 226 14.03 4.12 -7.08
C SER A 226 14.73 4.05 -5.72
N SER A 227 13.98 4.11 -4.62
CA SER A 227 14.50 3.68 -3.32
C SER A 227 14.37 2.18 -3.16
N ILE A 228 15.34 1.57 -2.52
CA ILE A 228 15.37 0.13 -2.29
C ILE A 228 15.52 -0.11 -0.79
N ILE A 229 14.72 -1.01 -0.25
CA ILE A 229 14.91 -1.55 1.10
C ILE A 229 15.30 -3.01 0.99
N VAL A 230 16.35 -3.40 1.72
CA VAL A 230 16.71 -4.80 1.92
C VAL A 230 16.84 -5.08 3.40
N MET A 231 16.11 -6.07 3.88
CA MET A 231 16.08 -6.49 5.28
C MET A 231 16.35 -7.99 5.39
N PRO A 232 17.59 -8.39 5.67
CA PRO A 232 17.92 -9.76 6.02
C PRO A 232 17.34 -10.11 7.40
N TYR A 233 16.97 -11.38 7.61
CA TYR A 233 16.51 -11.88 8.91
C TYR A 233 16.94 -13.32 9.14
N SER A 234 17.06 -13.73 10.44
CA SER A 234 17.48 -15.08 10.85
C SER A 234 16.59 -15.68 11.94
N SER A 235 15.36 -15.21 12.03
CA SER A 235 14.43 -15.58 13.11
C SER A 235 13.21 -16.37 12.63
N GLY A 236 13.25 -16.88 11.40
CA GLY A 236 12.15 -17.54 10.72
C GLY A 236 11.20 -16.59 10.00
N TYR A 237 10.46 -17.12 9.02
CA TYR A 237 9.59 -16.36 8.12
C TYR A 237 8.63 -15.41 8.86
N GLU A 238 7.88 -15.93 9.83
CA GLU A 238 6.84 -15.13 10.53
C GLU A 238 7.44 -13.94 11.29
N LYS A 239 8.55 -14.16 12.00
CA LYS A 239 9.21 -13.07 12.72
C LYS A 239 9.87 -12.07 11.80
N GLY A 240 10.44 -12.54 10.67
CA GLY A 240 10.96 -11.67 9.61
C GLY A 240 9.86 -10.78 9.03
N GLN A 241 8.71 -11.37 8.71
CA GLN A 241 7.56 -10.62 8.18
C GLN A 241 7.03 -9.58 9.19
N GLN A 242 6.95 -9.94 10.48
CA GLN A 242 6.57 -8.98 11.53
C GLN A 242 7.61 -7.85 11.71
N ALA A 243 8.90 -8.18 11.62
CA ALA A 243 9.96 -7.17 11.67
C ALA A 243 9.83 -6.16 10.52
N PHE A 244 9.51 -6.63 9.32
CA PHE A 244 9.27 -5.77 8.17
C PHE A 244 8.02 -4.88 8.35
N ARG A 245 6.91 -5.42 8.86
CA ARG A 245 5.73 -4.62 9.20
C ARG A 245 6.03 -3.54 10.23
N ARG A 246 6.80 -3.87 11.30
CA ARG A 246 7.26 -2.89 12.28
C ARG A 246 8.16 -1.83 11.64
N LEU A 247 9.07 -2.22 10.76
CA LEU A 247 9.90 -1.28 9.98
C LEU A 247 9.03 -0.27 9.23
N LEU A 248 8.00 -0.75 8.50
CA LEU A 248 7.09 0.14 7.76
C LEU A 248 6.29 1.05 8.69
N ARG A 249 5.76 0.53 9.81
CA ARG A 249 5.06 1.34 10.81
C ARG A 249 5.96 2.42 11.42
N ASP A 250 7.17 2.06 11.79
CA ASP A 250 8.04 2.91 12.58
C ASP A 250 8.81 3.93 11.76
N TYR A 251 9.08 3.67 10.48
CA TYR A 251 9.90 4.55 9.64
C TYR A 251 9.19 5.07 8.37
N TYR A 252 8.16 4.36 7.87
CA TYR A 252 7.50 4.69 6.60
C TYR A 252 6.02 5.04 6.73
N SER A 253 5.50 5.21 7.92
CA SER A 253 4.14 5.67 8.15
C SER A 253 4.12 7.04 8.83
N LEU A 254 3.16 7.87 8.46
CA LEU A 254 2.88 9.14 9.12
C LEU A 254 2.02 8.97 10.39
N ILE A 255 1.30 7.85 10.53
CA ILE A 255 0.40 7.61 11.66
C ILE A 255 1.20 7.43 12.95
N GLY A 256 0.75 8.12 14.01
CA GLY A 256 1.36 8.07 15.34
C GLY A 256 2.70 8.82 15.48
N LYS A 257 3.12 9.58 14.45
CA LYS A 257 4.33 10.42 14.53
C LYS A 257 4.03 11.76 15.19
N PRO A 258 5.01 12.40 15.87
CA PRO A 258 4.82 13.72 16.44
C PRO A 258 4.29 14.74 15.42
N GLY A 259 3.20 15.43 15.79
CA GLY A 259 2.57 16.42 14.91
C GLY A 259 1.78 15.84 13.74
N ARG A 260 1.61 14.53 13.66
CA ARG A 260 0.85 13.81 12.63
C ARG A 260 -0.41 13.18 13.23
N PRO A 261 -1.36 12.71 12.41
CA PRO A 261 -2.54 12.00 12.88
C PRO A 261 -2.17 10.77 13.75
N GLU A 262 -2.84 10.61 14.87
CA GLU A 262 -2.57 9.51 15.80
C GLU A 262 -3.06 8.16 15.27
N ARG A 263 -4.12 8.17 14.45
CA ARG A 263 -4.84 6.97 14.00
C ARG A 263 -5.25 7.09 12.55
N ALA A 264 -5.34 5.94 11.89
CA ALA A 264 -6.00 5.85 10.59
C ALA A 264 -7.51 6.05 10.75
N PRO A 265 -8.21 6.72 9.80
CA PRO A 265 -9.55 7.24 10.00
C PRO A 265 -10.64 6.17 9.97
N LEU A 266 -11.75 6.46 10.69
CA LEU A 266 -13.05 5.82 10.56
C LEU A 266 -14.01 6.78 9.83
N CYS A 267 -14.42 6.41 8.61
CA CYS A 267 -15.13 7.31 7.71
C CYS A 267 -16.57 6.86 7.45
N MET A 268 -17.49 7.83 7.28
CA MET A 268 -18.68 7.63 6.49
C MET A 268 -18.49 8.33 5.14
N SER A 269 -18.66 7.58 4.04
CA SER A 269 -18.47 8.14 2.69
C SER A 269 -19.79 8.49 2.03
N PHE A 270 -19.75 9.56 1.23
CA PHE A 270 -20.85 10.14 0.49
C PHE A 270 -20.43 10.43 -0.95
N TRP A 271 -21.38 10.31 -1.86
CA TRP A 271 -21.21 10.77 -3.23
C TRP A 271 -21.16 12.30 -3.29
N GLY A 272 -20.09 12.85 -3.87
CA GLY A 272 -19.89 14.31 -3.94
C GLY A 272 -20.82 15.05 -4.91
N GLY A 273 -21.55 14.33 -5.77
CA GLY A 273 -22.60 14.86 -6.63
C GLY A 273 -23.95 15.08 -5.92
N LEU A 274 -24.03 14.85 -4.59
CA LEU A 274 -25.16 15.28 -3.78
C LEU A 274 -25.15 16.81 -3.65
N THR A 275 -26.33 17.42 -3.40
CA THR A 275 -26.40 18.84 -3.05
C THR A 275 -25.75 19.12 -1.70
N SER A 276 -25.32 20.36 -1.45
CA SER A 276 -24.84 20.78 -0.13
C SER A 276 -25.84 20.46 0.99
N ASP A 277 -27.14 20.79 0.79
CA ASP A 277 -28.18 20.48 1.77
C ASP A 277 -28.22 18.99 2.08
N GLY A 278 -28.17 18.14 1.04
CA GLY A 278 -28.17 16.70 1.20
C GLY A 278 -26.91 16.16 1.91
N LEU A 279 -25.73 16.76 1.69
CA LEU A 279 -24.50 16.42 2.43
C LEU A 279 -24.57 16.89 3.89
N VAL A 280 -25.03 18.12 4.11
CA VAL A 280 -25.17 18.70 5.46
C VAL A 280 -26.13 17.87 6.31
N GLU A 281 -27.30 17.49 5.77
CA GLU A 281 -28.28 16.64 6.46
C GLU A 281 -27.66 15.32 6.92
N ARG A 282 -26.88 14.66 6.06
CA ARG A 282 -26.21 13.39 6.36
C ARG A 282 -25.13 13.55 7.43
N ILE A 283 -24.36 14.61 7.34
CA ILE A 283 -23.30 14.94 8.32
C ILE A 283 -23.91 15.26 9.67
N ASP A 284 -25.02 16.04 9.69
CA ASP A 284 -25.74 16.37 10.93
C ASP A 284 -26.38 15.13 11.55
N LYS A 285 -26.88 14.17 10.76
CA LYS A 285 -27.38 12.89 11.25
C LYS A 285 -26.30 12.11 11.98
N ILE A 286 -25.04 12.10 11.46
CA ILE A 286 -23.90 11.44 12.16
C ILE A 286 -23.73 12.01 13.57
N GLY A 287 -23.75 13.34 13.70
CA GLY A 287 -23.57 14.03 14.98
C GLY A 287 -24.75 13.85 15.91
N ALA A 288 -25.97 14.10 15.42
CA ALA A 288 -27.21 14.00 16.21
C ALA A 288 -27.41 12.61 16.79
N GLU A 289 -27.18 11.56 15.99
CA GLU A 289 -27.27 10.16 16.39
C GLU A 289 -26.01 9.62 17.05
N ARG A 290 -24.96 10.43 17.16
CA ARG A 290 -23.67 10.03 17.75
C ARG A 290 -23.17 8.71 17.16
N LEU A 291 -23.18 8.59 15.82
CA LEU A 291 -22.86 7.32 15.13
C LEU A 291 -21.39 6.89 15.30
N GLY A 292 -20.53 7.79 15.79
CA GLY A 292 -19.16 7.46 16.16
C GLY A 292 -18.13 7.50 15.04
N TYR A 293 -18.49 7.96 13.84
CA TYR A 293 -17.53 8.25 12.77
C TYR A 293 -16.60 9.40 13.15
N GLU A 294 -15.46 9.45 12.51
CA GLU A 294 -14.42 10.46 12.73
C GLU A 294 -14.26 11.38 11.52
N PHE A 295 -14.62 10.91 10.33
CA PHE A 295 -14.52 11.67 9.07
C PHE A 295 -15.81 11.56 8.26
N ALA A 296 -16.19 12.66 7.65
CA ALA A 296 -17.13 12.74 6.54
C ALA A 296 -16.32 12.75 5.22
N TRP A 297 -16.48 11.72 4.43
CA TRP A 297 -15.77 11.54 3.16
C TRP A 297 -16.68 11.91 2.00
N VAL A 298 -16.40 13.02 1.33
CA VAL A 298 -17.07 13.46 0.12
C VAL A 298 -16.24 13.04 -1.09
N ASP A 299 -16.79 12.10 -1.87
CA ASP A 299 -16.16 11.53 -3.05
C ASP A 299 -16.33 12.42 -4.30
N ALA A 300 -16.09 11.89 -5.52
CA ALA A 300 -16.17 12.63 -6.78
C ALA A 300 -17.55 13.25 -7.04
N GLY A 301 -17.63 14.26 -7.94
CA GLY A 301 -18.90 14.85 -8.41
C GLY A 301 -19.21 16.25 -7.90
N TRP A 302 -18.46 16.80 -6.94
CA TRP A 302 -18.68 18.12 -6.34
C TRP A 302 -18.18 19.30 -7.21
N TYR A 303 -17.41 19.04 -8.25
CA TYR A 303 -16.64 20.01 -9.05
C TYR A 303 -17.20 20.16 -10.48
N GLY A 304 -16.69 21.19 -11.17
CA GLY A 304 -17.01 21.47 -12.56
C GLY A 304 -18.37 22.11 -12.77
N GLN A 305 -18.75 22.33 -14.01
CA GLN A 305 -20.02 22.97 -14.37
C GLN A 305 -21.07 21.92 -14.75
N PHE A 306 -21.60 21.24 -13.74
CA PHE A 306 -22.73 20.32 -13.94
C PHE A 306 -24.05 21.08 -13.92
N THR A 307 -25.00 20.62 -14.72
CA THR A 307 -26.39 21.09 -14.65
C THR A 307 -27.23 20.26 -13.69
N GLU A 308 -26.86 18.98 -13.51
CA GLU A 308 -27.55 18.07 -12.61
C GLU A 308 -26.54 17.16 -11.89
N PRO A 309 -26.73 16.87 -10.56
CA PRO A 309 -25.91 15.93 -9.87
C PRO A 309 -26.15 14.50 -10.35
N SER A 310 -25.12 13.68 -10.27
CA SER A 310 -25.25 12.26 -10.51
C SER A 310 -25.84 11.57 -9.28
N PRO A 311 -26.78 10.63 -9.43
CA PRO A 311 -27.33 9.87 -8.31
C PRO A 311 -26.31 8.94 -7.67
N ASN A 312 -25.30 8.50 -8.41
CA ASN A 312 -24.18 7.72 -7.95
C ASN A 312 -22.97 7.85 -8.88
N GLU A 313 -21.82 7.35 -8.46
CA GLU A 313 -20.56 7.49 -9.20
C GLU A 313 -20.52 6.72 -10.53
N PHE A 314 -21.32 5.68 -10.69
CA PHE A 314 -21.34 4.86 -11.91
C PHE A 314 -22.28 5.42 -12.98
N GLU A 315 -23.29 6.16 -12.59
CA GLU A 315 -24.31 6.73 -13.49
C GLU A 315 -23.99 8.16 -13.92
N GLY A 316 -23.00 8.78 -13.30
CA GLY A 316 -22.66 10.16 -13.53
C GLY A 316 -21.55 10.40 -14.53
N ASN A 317 -21.41 11.65 -14.90
CA ASN A 317 -20.41 12.17 -15.84
C ASN A 317 -19.23 12.86 -15.11
N TRP A 318 -18.96 12.50 -13.88
CA TRP A 318 -17.94 13.16 -13.08
C TRP A 318 -16.56 13.24 -13.76
N TRP A 319 -16.17 12.19 -14.50
CA TRP A 319 -14.91 12.14 -15.26
C TRP A 319 -14.82 13.16 -16.38
N ALA A 320 -15.96 13.67 -16.89
CA ALA A 320 -15.97 14.66 -17.95
C ALA A 320 -15.48 16.04 -17.50
N TYR A 321 -15.41 16.28 -16.20
CA TYR A 321 -15.05 17.56 -15.60
C TYR A 321 -13.73 17.52 -14.82
N THR A 322 -13.02 16.40 -14.83
CA THR A 322 -11.66 16.34 -14.23
C THR A 322 -10.74 17.37 -14.87
N GLY A 323 -10.07 18.17 -14.04
CA GLY A 323 -9.28 19.34 -14.45
C GLY A 323 -9.96 20.69 -14.18
N ASP A 324 -11.29 20.73 -14.07
CA ASP A 324 -12.02 21.91 -13.56
C ASP A 324 -12.38 21.69 -12.09
N TRP A 325 -11.48 22.07 -11.21
CA TRP A 325 -11.60 21.91 -9.76
C TRP A 325 -12.34 23.07 -9.08
N SER A 326 -13.06 23.87 -9.85
CA SER A 326 -14.03 24.82 -9.31
C SER A 326 -15.22 24.07 -8.73
N VAL A 327 -15.69 24.52 -7.56
CA VAL A 327 -16.89 23.92 -6.95
C VAL A 327 -18.10 24.21 -7.83
N ASN A 328 -18.93 23.20 -8.06
CA ASN A 328 -20.21 23.37 -8.76
C ASN A 328 -21.17 24.22 -7.93
N ARG A 329 -21.28 25.50 -8.28
CA ARG A 329 -22.05 26.49 -7.51
C ARG A 329 -23.57 26.29 -7.63
N HIS A 330 -24.03 25.50 -8.56
CA HIS A 330 -25.46 25.19 -8.69
C HIS A 330 -25.92 24.25 -7.58
N PHE A 331 -25.09 23.27 -7.22
CA PHE A 331 -25.38 22.31 -6.16
C PHE A 331 -24.75 22.69 -4.81
N HIS A 332 -23.70 23.48 -4.84
CA HIS A 332 -22.96 23.94 -3.67
C HIS A 332 -22.86 25.49 -3.69
N PRO A 333 -24.00 26.21 -3.48
CA PRO A 333 -24.03 27.67 -3.62
C PRO A 333 -23.04 28.37 -2.69
N ASP A 334 -22.80 27.83 -1.50
CA ASP A 334 -21.83 28.31 -0.53
C ASP A 334 -20.44 27.72 -0.71
N ASN A 335 -20.17 27.14 -1.90
CA ASN A 335 -18.84 26.73 -2.29
C ASN A 335 -18.25 25.61 -1.39
N LEU A 336 -19.11 24.71 -0.85
CA LEU A 336 -18.84 23.68 0.15
C LEU A 336 -18.46 24.21 1.54
N GLU A 337 -18.54 25.49 1.81
CA GLU A 337 -18.22 26.06 3.13
C GLU A 337 -19.25 25.65 4.19
N ASP A 338 -20.51 25.49 3.80
CA ASP A 338 -21.61 24.94 4.58
C ASP A 338 -21.36 23.47 4.98
N VAL A 339 -20.87 22.65 4.04
CA VAL A 339 -20.47 21.25 4.27
C VAL A 339 -19.29 21.17 5.24
N SER A 340 -18.27 22.02 5.03
CA SER A 340 -17.13 22.15 5.94
C SER A 340 -17.56 22.57 7.34
N ALA A 341 -18.49 23.54 7.44
CA ALA A 341 -19.06 23.99 8.71
C ALA A 341 -19.86 22.86 9.40
N ALA A 342 -20.57 22.02 8.63
CA ALA A 342 -21.26 20.85 9.14
C ALA A 342 -20.28 19.83 9.75
N CYS A 343 -19.17 19.53 9.06
CA CYS A 343 -18.12 18.68 9.60
C CYS A 343 -17.59 19.23 10.92
N LYS A 344 -17.26 20.52 10.96
CA LYS A 344 -16.71 21.19 12.15
C LYS A 344 -17.66 21.13 13.34
N ARG A 345 -18.96 21.48 13.17
CA ARG A 345 -19.93 21.48 14.28
C ARG A 345 -20.22 20.09 14.83
N ASN A 346 -20.04 19.04 14.00
CA ASN A 346 -20.19 17.65 14.39
C ASN A 346 -18.88 16.96 14.81
N ASN A 347 -17.78 17.75 14.94
CA ASN A 347 -16.44 17.27 15.31
C ASN A 347 -15.93 16.15 14.38
N LEU A 348 -16.16 16.29 13.07
CA LEU A 348 -15.70 15.38 12.03
C LEU A 348 -14.59 16.02 11.21
N GLY A 349 -13.58 15.24 10.86
CA GLY A 349 -12.64 15.58 9.81
C GLY A 349 -13.34 15.62 8.45
N PHE A 350 -12.96 16.57 7.60
CA PHE A 350 -13.45 16.66 6.23
C PHE A 350 -12.46 15.95 5.28
N LEU A 351 -12.90 14.89 4.62
CA LEU A 351 -12.18 14.21 3.56
C LEU A 351 -12.79 14.59 2.21
N LEU A 352 -11.95 15.12 1.30
CA LEU A 352 -12.39 15.51 -0.05
C LEU A 352 -11.56 14.82 -1.13
N TRP A 353 -12.25 14.23 -2.10
CA TRP A 353 -11.68 13.57 -3.26
C TRP A 353 -11.29 14.55 -4.36
N LEU A 354 -10.11 14.37 -4.96
CA LEU A 354 -9.66 15.03 -6.19
C LEU A 354 -8.85 14.03 -7.04
N GLU A 355 -8.90 14.23 -8.36
CA GLU A 355 -8.02 13.53 -9.32
C GLU A 355 -7.18 14.58 -10.07
N ILE A 356 -6.26 15.23 -9.35
CA ILE A 356 -5.50 16.38 -9.84
C ILE A 356 -4.64 16.08 -11.08
N GLU A 357 -4.24 14.82 -11.23
CA GLU A 357 -3.31 14.38 -12.25
C GLU A 357 -3.99 14.15 -13.61
N ARG A 358 -5.22 13.64 -13.65
CA ARG A 358 -5.97 13.41 -14.88
C ARG A 358 -6.84 14.62 -15.23
N VAL A 359 -6.90 14.97 -16.53
CA VAL A 359 -7.71 16.10 -17.01
C VAL A 359 -8.46 15.76 -18.29
N ASN A 360 -9.65 16.35 -18.44
CA ASN A 360 -10.37 16.34 -19.70
C ASN A 360 -9.87 17.52 -20.56
N THR A 361 -9.13 17.21 -21.61
CA THR A 361 -8.53 18.20 -22.52
C THR A 361 -9.54 19.08 -23.29
N LYS A 362 -10.83 18.76 -23.24
CA LYS A 362 -11.89 19.56 -23.86
C LYS A 362 -12.33 20.73 -23.01
N LEU A 363 -12.00 20.74 -21.70
CA LEU A 363 -12.39 21.81 -20.78
C LEU A 363 -11.67 23.12 -21.10
N PRO A 364 -12.36 24.29 -21.01
CA PRO A 364 -11.76 25.61 -21.30
C PRO A 364 -10.54 25.88 -20.42
N VAL A 365 -10.60 25.57 -19.13
CA VAL A 365 -9.51 25.78 -18.17
C VAL A 365 -8.26 24.96 -18.51
N VAL A 366 -8.45 23.76 -19.06
CA VAL A 366 -7.35 22.89 -19.50
C VAL A 366 -6.78 23.37 -20.83
N LYS A 367 -7.65 23.80 -21.77
CA LYS A 367 -7.23 24.37 -23.06
C LYS A 367 -6.45 25.67 -22.93
N ALA A 368 -6.63 26.39 -21.85
CA ALA A 368 -5.89 27.64 -21.59
C ALA A 368 -4.40 27.39 -21.33
N HIS A 369 -4.02 26.17 -20.92
CA HIS A 369 -2.66 25.81 -20.52
C HIS A 369 -2.23 24.47 -21.11
N PRO A 370 -2.16 24.33 -22.46
CA PRO A 370 -1.73 23.09 -23.09
C PRO A 370 -0.31 22.70 -22.74
N GLU A 371 0.54 23.67 -22.36
CA GLU A 371 1.91 23.47 -21.90
C GLU A 371 2.04 22.78 -20.53
N TYR A 372 0.93 22.64 -19.81
CA TYR A 372 0.90 21.90 -18.55
C TYR A 372 0.69 20.39 -18.72
N LEU A 373 0.52 19.91 -19.96
CA LEU A 373 0.02 18.57 -20.21
C LEU A 373 1.05 17.63 -20.82
N ILE A 374 0.99 16.39 -20.37
CA ILE A 374 1.47 15.21 -21.10
C ILE A 374 0.24 14.38 -21.47
N GLY A 375 -0.22 14.48 -22.74
CA GLY A 375 -1.45 13.86 -23.17
C GLY A 375 -2.67 14.43 -22.44
N ASP A 376 -3.36 13.63 -21.65
CA ASP A 376 -4.49 13.99 -20.80
C ASP A 376 -4.14 14.00 -19.30
N MET A 377 -2.86 14.22 -18.99
CA MET A 377 -2.34 14.37 -17.64
C MET A 377 -1.71 15.73 -17.42
N ILE A 378 -1.79 16.25 -16.19
CA ILE A 378 -0.96 17.35 -15.72
C ILE A 378 0.47 16.85 -15.58
N ASP A 379 1.43 17.54 -16.20
CA ASP A 379 2.85 17.24 -16.07
C ASP A 379 3.42 17.77 -14.75
N LEU A 380 3.46 16.92 -13.72
CA LEU A 380 4.05 17.29 -12.43
C LEU A 380 5.57 17.50 -12.50
N GLY A 381 6.23 17.11 -13.60
CA GLY A 381 7.62 17.44 -13.90
C GLY A 381 7.82 18.88 -14.42
N ASN A 382 6.76 19.53 -14.86
CA ASN A 382 6.73 20.92 -15.29
C ASN A 382 6.47 21.86 -14.10
N GLU A 383 7.37 22.84 -13.87
CA GLU A 383 7.27 23.74 -12.70
C GLU A 383 5.96 24.55 -12.65
N ALA A 384 5.46 25.04 -13.78
CA ALA A 384 4.24 25.83 -13.82
C ALA A 384 2.99 24.96 -13.59
N ALA A 385 2.95 23.77 -14.17
CA ALA A 385 1.90 22.79 -13.95
C ALA A 385 1.88 22.29 -12.50
N TRP A 386 3.06 22.00 -11.95
CA TRP A 386 3.22 21.65 -10.55
C TRP A 386 2.70 22.76 -9.61
N ALA A 387 3.09 24.02 -9.87
CA ALA A 387 2.66 25.13 -9.06
C ALA A 387 1.13 25.35 -9.14
N TRP A 388 0.53 25.11 -10.30
CA TRP A 388 -0.92 25.13 -10.46
C TRP A 388 -1.61 24.04 -9.63
N ALA A 389 -1.12 22.79 -9.73
CA ALA A 389 -1.66 21.66 -8.97
C ALA A 389 -1.55 21.89 -7.45
N TYR A 390 -0.37 22.31 -6.98
CA TYR A 390 -0.17 22.62 -5.56
C TYR A 390 -1.11 23.71 -5.06
N LYS A 391 -1.21 24.86 -5.77
CA LYS A 391 -2.09 25.96 -5.40
C LYS A 391 -3.56 25.55 -5.38
N THR A 392 -3.99 24.74 -6.34
CA THR A 392 -5.37 24.23 -6.41
C THR A 392 -5.71 23.43 -5.16
N ILE A 393 -4.89 22.45 -4.80
CA ILE A 393 -5.10 21.59 -3.64
C ILE A 393 -4.97 22.40 -2.34
N ALA A 394 -3.89 23.16 -2.17
CA ALA A 394 -3.62 23.92 -0.95
C ALA A 394 -4.73 24.97 -0.66
N ASN A 395 -5.27 25.60 -1.69
CA ASN A 395 -6.38 26.56 -1.52
C ASN A 395 -7.67 25.86 -1.05
N LEU A 396 -7.99 24.68 -1.59
CA LEU A 396 -9.13 23.89 -1.11
C LEU A 396 -8.94 23.46 0.34
N ILE A 397 -7.76 22.97 0.70
CA ILE A 397 -7.43 22.53 2.07
C ILE A 397 -7.62 23.70 3.06
N ARG A 398 -7.05 24.88 2.76
CA ARG A 398 -7.18 26.06 3.65
C ARG A 398 -8.61 26.53 3.77
N ARG A 399 -9.32 26.69 2.65
CA ARG A 399 -10.66 27.25 2.61
C ARG A 399 -11.69 26.34 3.26
N LEU A 400 -11.59 25.02 3.02
CA LEU A 400 -12.56 24.04 3.49
C LEU A 400 -12.11 23.30 4.75
N ASN A 401 -10.96 23.65 5.33
CA ASN A 401 -10.39 22.96 6.48
C ASN A 401 -10.32 21.43 6.28
N ILE A 402 -9.84 21.01 5.11
CA ILE A 402 -9.73 19.58 4.76
C ILE A 402 -8.71 18.91 5.66
N SER A 403 -9.10 17.83 6.32
CA SER A 403 -8.25 17.03 7.20
C SER A 403 -7.68 15.79 6.50
N CYS A 404 -8.33 15.35 5.41
CA CYS A 404 -7.82 14.28 4.57
C CYS A 404 -8.02 14.64 3.09
N TYR A 405 -6.92 14.71 2.36
CA TYR A 405 -6.92 14.89 0.91
C TYR A 405 -6.85 13.51 0.25
N ARG A 406 -7.92 13.11 -0.46
CA ARG A 406 -7.93 11.89 -1.25
C ARG A 406 -7.52 12.19 -2.67
N GLN A 407 -6.33 11.73 -3.05
CA GLN A 407 -5.85 11.79 -4.43
C GLN A 407 -6.13 10.47 -5.14
N ASP A 408 -6.94 10.53 -6.19
CA ASP A 408 -7.18 9.39 -7.07
C ASP A 408 -6.40 9.51 -8.39
N PHE A 409 -6.22 8.38 -9.10
CA PHE A 409 -5.50 8.33 -10.36
C PHE A 409 -6.01 7.19 -11.26
N ASN A 410 -7.01 7.50 -12.08
CA ASN A 410 -7.77 6.50 -12.84
C ASN A 410 -7.30 6.33 -14.29
N ILE A 411 -6.01 6.48 -14.54
CA ILE A 411 -5.39 6.24 -15.85
C ILE A 411 -4.10 5.43 -15.73
N THR A 412 -3.64 4.88 -16.85
CA THR A 412 -2.34 4.21 -16.97
C THR A 412 -1.33 5.16 -17.63
N PRO A 413 -0.37 5.76 -16.89
CA PRO A 413 0.44 6.88 -17.39
C PRO A 413 1.56 6.49 -18.35
N LEU A 414 2.03 5.23 -18.34
CA LEU A 414 3.26 4.80 -19.00
C LEU A 414 3.32 5.17 -20.49
N GLY A 415 2.22 4.96 -21.23
CA GLY A 415 2.17 5.31 -22.66
C GLY A 415 2.41 6.79 -22.91
N ARG A 416 1.82 7.66 -22.06
CA ARG A 416 1.94 9.11 -22.17
C ARG A 416 3.36 9.60 -21.90
N TRP A 417 4.01 9.03 -20.88
CA TRP A 417 5.42 9.33 -20.61
C TRP A 417 6.32 8.89 -21.76
N ARG A 418 6.11 7.68 -22.29
CA ARG A 418 6.90 7.14 -23.42
C ARG A 418 6.69 7.93 -24.72
N ASP A 419 5.48 8.38 -24.99
CA ASP A 419 5.19 9.23 -26.14
C ASP A 419 5.92 10.58 -26.03
N ALA A 420 5.95 11.17 -24.85
CA ALA A 420 6.69 12.40 -24.58
C ALA A 420 8.22 12.18 -24.64
N ASP A 421 8.72 11.09 -24.06
CA ASP A 421 10.14 10.69 -24.15
C ASP A 421 10.61 10.49 -25.59
N ALA A 422 9.75 9.96 -26.46
CA ALA A 422 10.07 9.75 -27.88
C ALA A 422 10.31 11.07 -28.62
N VAL A 423 9.65 12.15 -28.21
CA VAL A 423 9.87 13.49 -28.77
C VAL A 423 11.24 14.04 -28.32
N ASP A 424 11.60 13.85 -27.07
CA ASP A 424 12.83 14.37 -26.48
C ASP A 424 14.05 13.46 -26.72
N GLY A 425 13.83 12.20 -27.11
CA GLY A 425 14.87 11.18 -27.25
C GLY A 425 15.55 10.84 -25.91
N ARG A 426 14.81 10.92 -24.80
CA ARG A 426 15.30 10.72 -23.42
C ARG A 426 14.39 9.77 -22.66
N LYS A 427 14.43 8.50 -23.01
CA LYS A 427 13.52 7.47 -22.52
C LYS A 427 13.59 7.31 -20.99
N GLY A 428 12.44 7.41 -20.32
CA GLY A 428 12.26 7.36 -18.87
C GLY A 428 12.34 8.71 -18.18
N MET A 429 12.73 9.78 -18.88
CA MET A 429 12.96 11.08 -18.24
C MET A 429 11.66 11.79 -17.84
N HIS A 430 10.60 11.70 -18.65
CA HIS A 430 9.32 12.29 -18.30
C HIS A 430 8.72 11.58 -17.09
N GLU A 431 8.80 10.26 -17.02
CA GLU A 431 8.42 9.51 -15.84
C GLU A 431 9.20 9.95 -14.60
N ILE A 432 10.54 10.02 -14.69
CA ILE A 432 11.40 10.39 -13.56
C ILE A 432 11.02 11.77 -13.03
N LYS A 433 10.91 12.77 -13.91
CA LYS A 433 10.55 14.14 -13.53
C LYS A 433 9.13 14.22 -12.93
N TYR A 434 8.19 13.50 -13.53
CA TYR A 434 6.81 13.42 -13.05
C TYR A 434 6.73 12.83 -11.65
N ILE A 435 7.38 11.69 -11.40
CA ILE A 435 7.38 11.02 -10.09
C ILE A 435 8.08 11.88 -9.03
N MET A 436 9.20 12.52 -9.37
CA MET A 436 9.84 13.49 -8.49
C MET A 436 8.92 14.67 -8.17
N GLY A 437 8.16 15.15 -9.15
CA GLY A 437 7.15 16.19 -8.99
C GLY A 437 6.00 15.77 -8.07
N LEU A 438 5.52 14.52 -8.19
CA LEU A 438 4.50 13.96 -7.32
C LEU A 438 5.00 13.89 -5.86
N TYR A 439 6.21 13.41 -5.62
CA TYR A 439 6.79 13.38 -4.28
C TYR A 439 6.91 14.78 -3.69
N ARG A 440 7.42 15.73 -4.46
CA ARG A 440 7.51 17.14 -4.06
C ARG A 440 6.14 17.74 -3.74
N LEU A 441 5.09 17.40 -4.52
CA LEU A 441 3.72 17.85 -4.28
C LEU A 441 3.22 17.40 -2.90
N TRP A 442 3.33 16.11 -2.61
CA TRP A 442 2.88 15.57 -1.34
C TRP A 442 3.74 16.04 -0.16
N ASP A 443 5.07 16.09 -0.31
CA ASP A 443 5.98 16.60 0.72
C ASP A 443 5.68 18.07 1.05
N SER A 444 5.38 18.90 0.04
CA SER A 444 5.02 20.32 0.23
C SER A 444 3.68 20.47 0.93
N LEU A 445 2.67 19.67 0.57
CA LEU A 445 1.37 19.67 1.26
C LEU A 445 1.51 19.23 2.72
N LEU A 446 2.27 18.17 2.99
CA LEU A 446 2.50 17.67 4.35
C LEU A 446 3.36 18.61 5.20
N ALA A 447 4.23 19.41 4.59
CA ALA A 447 5.02 20.43 5.28
C ALA A 447 4.15 21.65 5.67
N GLU A 448 3.26 22.08 4.78
CA GLU A 448 2.35 23.19 5.04
C GLU A 448 1.19 22.81 5.99
N PHE A 449 0.68 21.57 5.85
CA PHE A 449 -0.43 21.04 6.62
C PHE A 449 -0.02 19.79 7.42
N PRO A 450 0.68 19.92 8.57
CA PRO A 450 1.23 18.77 9.29
C PRO A 450 0.20 17.74 9.74
N HIS A 451 -1.06 18.15 9.97
CA HIS A 451 -2.14 17.24 10.39
C HIS A 451 -2.90 16.60 9.22
N LEU A 452 -2.53 16.95 7.98
CA LEU A 452 -3.18 16.40 6.79
C LEU A 452 -2.88 14.90 6.66
N ILE A 453 -3.92 14.14 6.37
CA ILE A 453 -3.80 12.80 5.81
C ILE A 453 -3.88 12.91 4.29
N ILE A 454 -2.99 12.24 3.58
CA ILE A 454 -3.13 12.02 2.14
C ILE A 454 -3.61 10.57 1.97
N ASP A 455 -4.79 10.39 1.38
CA ASP A 455 -5.27 9.09 0.95
C ASP A 455 -4.87 8.87 -0.51
N ASN A 456 -4.06 7.84 -0.74
CA ASN A 456 -3.55 7.50 -2.05
C ASN A 456 -4.40 6.41 -2.69
N CYS A 457 -5.21 6.81 -3.66
CA CYS A 457 -5.97 5.93 -4.52
C CYS A 457 -5.45 5.98 -5.96
N ALA A 458 -5.56 4.88 -6.68
CA ALA A 458 -5.25 4.81 -8.10
C ALA A 458 -6.12 3.73 -8.77
N SER A 459 -7.43 3.93 -8.82
CA SER A 459 -8.44 2.90 -9.03
C SER A 459 -8.26 1.78 -7.99
N GLY A 460 -8.32 2.12 -6.72
CA GLY A 460 -7.90 1.25 -5.62
C GLY A 460 -6.38 1.27 -5.40
N GLY A 461 -5.82 0.13 -5.02
CA GLY A 461 -4.44 -0.02 -4.55
C GLY A 461 -3.40 -0.23 -5.64
N ARG A 462 -3.53 0.40 -6.81
CA ARG A 462 -2.58 0.22 -7.92
C ARG A 462 -1.32 1.08 -7.82
N ARG A 463 -1.19 1.89 -6.75
CA ARG A 463 -0.04 2.80 -6.55
C ARG A 463 0.42 2.76 -5.07
N ILE A 464 0.73 1.53 -4.61
CA ILE A 464 1.24 1.28 -3.26
C ILE A 464 2.69 0.82 -3.37
N ASP A 465 3.59 1.61 -2.81
CA ASP A 465 5.02 1.35 -2.70
C ASP A 465 5.62 2.10 -1.49
N ILE A 466 6.90 1.93 -1.21
CA ILE A 466 7.57 2.56 -0.06
C ILE A 466 7.48 4.09 -0.09
N GLU A 467 7.60 4.70 -1.29
CA GLU A 467 7.57 6.16 -1.41
C GLU A 467 6.17 6.73 -1.18
N THR A 468 5.14 6.02 -1.61
CA THR A 468 3.76 6.43 -1.31
C THR A 468 3.41 6.21 0.15
N LEU A 469 3.86 5.09 0.76
CA LEU A 469 3.57 4.79 2.17
C LEU A 469 4.16 5.81 3.15
N ARG A 470 5.33 6.38 2.85
CA ARG A 470 5.93 7.42 3.72
C ARG A 470 5.21 8.77 3.66
N ARG A 471 4.32 8.97 2.68
CA ARG A 471 3.59 10.24 2.43
C ARG A 471 2.08 10.12 2.54
N SER A 472 1.54 8.90 2.50
CA SER A 472 0.10 8.67 2.37
C SER A 472 -0.36 7.37 3.00
N LEU A 473 -1.67 7.16 3.02
CA LEU A 473 -2.31 5.91 3.42
C LEU A 473 -3.20 5.42 2.27
N PRO A 474 -3.23 4.13 1.94
CA PRO A 474 -4.21 3.58 1.01
C PRO A 474 -5.52 3.28 1.76
N LEU A 475 -6.39 4.29 1.94
CA LEU A 475 -7.67 4.12 2.62
C LEU A 475 -8.66 3.31 1.78
N TRP A 476 -8.53 3.36 0.46
CA TRP A 476 -9.31 2.57 -0.49
C TRP A 476 -8.38 1.63 -1.27
N ARG A 477 -8.00 0.54 -0.62
CA ARG A 477 -6.98 -0.37 -1.18
C ARG A 477 -7.45 -1.11 -2.43
N ASP A 478 -8.77 -1.19 -2.70
CA ASP A 478 -9.32 -2.03 -3.74
C ASP A 478 -10.72 -1.56 -4.18
N ASP A 479 -10.93 -1.41 -5.49
CA ASP A 479 -12.22 -1.06 -6.07
C ASP A 479 -13.20 -2.24 -6.14
N TYR A 480 -12.76 -3.45 -5.81
CA TYR A 480 -13.65 -4.60 -5.62
C TYR A 480 -14.77 -4.33 -4.63
N GLN A 481 -14.55 -3.43 -3.69
CA GLN A 481 -15.52 -3.02 -2.65
C GLN A 481 -16.47 -1.89 -3.07
N CYS A 482 -16.38 -1.33 -4.30
CA CYS A 482 -17.29 -0.29 -4.77
C CYS A 482 -18.76 -0.75 -4.86
N PRO A 483 -19.09 -1.96 -5.39
CA PRO A 483 -20.48 -2.44 -5.36
C PRO A 483 -21.01 -2.55 -3.93
N ALA A 484 -22.22 -2.05 -3.70
CA ALA A 484 -22.86 -2.04 -2.37
C ALA A 484 -22.91 -3.42 -1.69
N ASN A 485 -22.98 -4.49 -2.50
CA ASN A 485 -23.11 -5.88 -2.07
C ASN A 485 -21.88 -6.73 -2.42
N HIS A 486 -20.69 -6.13 -2.53
CA HIS A 486 -19.47 -6.87 -2.82
C HIS A 486 -19.28 -8.08 -1.89
N ASP A 487 -18.55 -9.10 -2.37
CA ASP A 487 -18.32 -10.34 -1.62
C ASP A 487 -17.33 -10.08 -0.45
N VAL A 488 -17.83 -10.20 0.77
CA VAL A 488 -17.02 -9.97 1.97
C VAL A 488 -16.12 -11.13 2.34
N ASP A 489 -16.34 -12.34 1.81
CA ASP A 489 -15.39 -13.44 1.95
C ASP A 489 -14.11 -13.15 1.16
N ALA A 490 -14.23 -12.49 -0.01
CA ALA A 490 -13.08 -11.94 -0.73
C ALA A 490 -12.40 -10.80 0.06
N ALA A 491 -13.18 -9.90 0.68
CA ALA A 491 -12.61 -8.85 1.53
C ALA A 491 -11.81 -9.42 2.71
N GLN A 492 -12.20 -10.56 3.30
CA GLN A 492 -11.40 -11.28 4.30
C GLN A 492 -10.05 -11.72 3.71
N ASN A 493 -10.04 -12.30 2.50
CA ASN A 493 -8.82 -12.73 1.83
C ASN A 493 -7.89 -11.53 1.55
N HIS A 494 -8.44 -10.43 1.02
CA HIS A 494 -7.67 -9.20 0.80
C HIS A 494 -7.05 -8.66 2.08
N ASN A 495 -7.81 -8.66 3.20
CA ASN A 495 -7.29 -8.26 4.51
C ASN A 495 -6.13 -9.15 4.96
N ILE A 496 -6.30 -10.48 4.86
CA ILE A 496 -5.27 -11.44 5.27
C ILE A 496 -3.99 -11.24 4.45
N ALA A 497 -4.14 -11.03 3.15
CA ALA A 497 -3.01 -10.89 2.25
C ALA A 497 -2.22 -9.59 2.48
N ILE A 498 -2.91 -8.44 2.39
CA ILE A 498 -2.24 -7.14 2.47
C ILE A 498 -1.70 -6.84 3.88
N SER A 499 -2.37 -7.31 4.94
CA SER A 499 -1.91 -7.12 6.32
C SER A 499 -0.61 -7.85 6.64
N ARG A 500 -0.18 -8.83 5.84
CA ARG A 500 1.15 -9.43 5.94
C ARG A 500 2.26 -8.41 5.63
N TRP A 501 1.96 -7.45 4.75
CA TRP A 501 2.92 -6.45 4.27
C TRP A 501 2.73 -5.10 4.96
N LEU A 502 1.50 -4.56 4.94
CA LEU A 502 1.22 -3.20 5.35
C LEU A 502 0.65 -3.12 6.77
N PRO A 503 1.24 -2.26 7.63
CA PRO A 503 0.67 -1.98 8.95
C PRO A 503 -0.61 -1.13 8.86
N TYR A 504 -0.74 -0.28 7.83
CA TYR A 504 -1.88 0.60 7.61
C TYR A 504 -2.41 0.48 6.19
N HIS A 505 -3.69 0.20 6.07
CA HIS A 505 -4.50 0.20 4.85
C HIS A 505 -5.97 0.33 5.24
N GLY A 506 -6.84 0.62 4.28
CA GLY A 506 -8.25 0.79 4.53
C GLY A 506 -9.15 -0.10 3.69
N THR A 507 -10.39 -0.20 4.15
CA THR A 507 -11.46 -0.98 3.50
C THR A 507 -12.83 -0.42 3.83
N SER A 508 -13.85 -0.86 3.12
CA SER A 508 -15.24 -0.48 3.34
C SER A 508 -16.17 -1.68 3.49
N SER A 509 -17.15 -1.59 4.40
CA SER A 509 -18.26 -2.54 4.47
C SER A 509 -19.39 -2.26 3.47
N GLY A 510 -19.27 -1.20 2.67
CA GLY A 510 -20.28 -0.77 1.71
C GLY A 510 -21.51 -0.11 2.39
N ARG A 511 -22.69 -0.31 1.82
CA ARG A 511 -23.92 0.41 2.18
C ARG A 511 -24.84 -0.35 3.14
N ILE A 512 -24.60 -1.64 3.41
CA ILE A 512 -25.48 -2.53 4.15
C ILE A 512 -25.30 -2.34 5.66
N VAL A 513 -26.41 -2.07 6.37
CA VAL A 513 -26.51 -1.97 7.81
C VAL A 513 -27.09 -3.26 8.41
N GLY A 514 -26.78 -3.57 9.66
CA GLY A 514 -27.32 -4.74 10.36
C GLY A 514 -26.54 -6.04 10.18
N ASP A 515 -25.59 -6.11 9.23
CA ASP A 515 -24.79 -7.31 8.96
C ASP A 515 -23.42 -7.24 9.66
N THR A 516 -23.35 -7.78 10.88
CA THR A 516 -22.11 -7.81 11.68
C THR A 516 -21.01 -8.65 11.04
N TYR A 517 -21.35 -9.74 10.34
CA TYR A 517 -20.38 -10.54 9.59
C TYR A 517 -19.69 -9.72 8.52
N ARG A 518 -20.46 -8.94 7.73
CA ARG A 518 -19.97 -8.02 6.71
C ARG A 518 -19.04 -6.96 7.31
N ALA A 519 -19.49 -6.28 8.37
CA ALA A 519 -18.70 -5.23 9.00
C ALA A 519 -17.33 -5.75 9.47
N ARG A 520 -17.31 -6.85 10.25
CA ARG A 520 -16.08 -7.47 10.76
C ARG A 520 -15.19 -8.03 9.65
N SER A 521 -15.76 -8.55 8.55
CA SER A 521 -15.00 -9.00 7.38
C SER A 521 -14.21 -7.87 6.73
N CYS A 522 -14.65 -6.62 6.92
CA CYS A 522 -14.03 -5.42 6.38
C CYS A 522 -13.24 -4.62 7.42
N TYR A 523 -12.97 -5.12 8.62
CA TYR A 523 -12.10 -4.44 9.57
C TYR A 523 -10.65 -4.46 9.09
N ALA A 524 -10.08 -3.26 8.97
CA ALA A 524 -8.69 -2.99 8.64
C ALA A 524 -8.24 -1.78 9.47
N PRO A 525 -6.95 -1.42 9.52
CA PRO A 525 -6.50 -0.25 10.29
C PRO A 525 -7.24 1.06 10.03
N ALA A 526 -7.73 1.28 8.77
CA ALA A 526 -8.75 2.28 8.45
C ALA A 526 -10.03 1.58 7.99
N PHE A 527 -11.17 2.15 8.33
CA PHE A 527 -12.47 1.56 8.02
C PHE A 527 -13.46 2.61 7.53
N ALA A 528 -14.22 2.28 6.51
CA ALA A 528 -15.30 3.10 5.99
C ALA A 528 -16.61 2.31 5.90
N SER A 529 -17.72 3.01 5.94
CA SER A 529 -19.02 2.52 5.52
C SER A 529 -19.82 3.63 4.86
N SER A 530 -20.84 3.28 4.10
CA SER A 530 -21.53 4.22 3.21
C SER A 530 -23.05 4.08 3.25
N PRO A 531 -23.69 3.94 4.43
CA PRO A 531 -25.13 3.67 4.51
C PRO A 531 -25.99 4.82 3.98
N LEU A 532 -25.40 6.01 3.77
CA LEU A 532 -26.05 7.22 3.29
C LEU A 532 -25.35 7.78 2.05
N TYR A 533 -24.82 6.92 1.18
CA TYR A 533 -23.87 7.29 0.14
C TYR A 533 -24.46 8.20 -0.94
N SER A 534 -25.63 7.91 -1.45
CA SER A 534 -26.24 8.60 -2.60
C SER A 534 -27.63 9.14 -2.31
N SER A 535 -28.25 9.77 -3.27
CA SER A 535 -29.61 10.27 -3.18
C SER A 535 -30.68 9.18 -2.98
N THR A 536 -30.33 7.91 -3.23
CA THR A 536 -31.22 6.77 -3.00
C THR A 536 -31.25 6.31 -1.54
N GLU A 537 -30.25 6.69 -0.74
CA GLU A 537 -30.18 6.41 0.69
C GLU A 537 -30.58 7.68 1.48
N ASN A 538 -31.85 7.74 1.92
CA ASN A 538 -32.35 8.87 2.71
C ASN A 538 -31.97 8.71 4.18
N PRO A 539 -31.41 9.75 4.85
CA PRO A 539 -31.14 9.77 6.28
C PRO A 539 -32.34 9.42 7.17
N GLU A 540 -33.55 9.77 6.76
CA GLU A 540 -34.80 9.41 7.46
C GLU A 540 -35.06 7.89 7.51
N ASN A 541 -34.49 7.11 6.56
CA ASN A 541 -34.68 5.66 6.49
C ASN A 541 -33.77 4.90 7.46
N LEU A 542 -32.78 5.54 8.10
CA LEU A 542 -32.02 4.91 9.18
C LEU A 542 -32.88 4.89 10.45
N SER A 543 -33.31 3.68 10.81
CA SER A 543 -34.06 3.45 12.06
C SER A 543 -33.17 3.65 13.29
N ASP A 544 -33.82 3.76 14.47
CA ASP A 544 -33.09 3.80 15.74
C ASP A 544 -32.25 2.53 15.97
N ASP A 545 -32.73 1.37 15.50
CA ASP A 545 -32.00 0.08 15.56
C ASP A 545 -30.78 0.10 14.66
N ASP A 546 -30.89 0.65 13.45
CA ASP A 546 -29.74 0.84 12.55
C ASP A 546 -28.69 1.76 13.16
N CYS A 547 -29.12 2.89 13.72
CA CYS A 547 -28.24 3.83 14.42
C CYS A 547 -27.57 3.18 15.64
N ALA A 548 -28.29 2.38 16.41
CA ALA A 548 -27.75 1.63 17.55
C ALA A 548 -26.70 0.60 17.09
N TRP A 549 -26.99 -0.12 15.99
CA TRP A 549 -26.05 -1.08 15.41
C TRP A 549 -24.79 -0.39 14.92
N ILE A 550 -24.90 0.73 14.18
CA ILE A 550 -23.75 1.50 13.69
C ILE A 550 -22.87 1.96 14.86
N ARG A 551 -23.47 2.53 15.92
CA ARG A 551 -22.74 2.94 17.13
C ARG A 551 -21.97 1.77 17.74
N ARG A 552 -22.60 0.61 17.86
CA ARG A 552 -21.96 -0.60 18.41
C ARG A 552 -20.78 -1.04 17.55
N ILE A 553 -20.94 -1.14 16.23
CA ILE A 553 -19.88 -1.54 15.28
C ILE A 553 -18.73 -0.57 15.29
N ASN A 554 -18.99 0.74 15.26
CA ASN A 554 -17.96 1.76 15.28
C ASN A 554 -17.18 1.79 16.61
N ASN A 555 -17.86 1.56 17.74
CA ASN A 555 -17.20 1.44 19.04
C ASN A 555 -16.36 0.17 19.16
N GLU A 556 -16.83 -0.95 18.63
CA GLU A 556 -16.07 -2.20 18.53
C GLU A 556 -14.84 -2.01 17.65
N PHE A 557 -15.03 -1.43 16.46
CA PHE A 557 -13.93 -1.14 15.54
C PHE A 557 -12.82 -0.27 16.17
N LYS A 558 -13.19 0.76 16.94
CA LYS A 558 -12.21 1.61 17.62
C LYS A 558 -11.31 0.83 18.58
N LYS A 559 -11.86 -0.16 19.31
CA LYS A 559 -11.07 -1.06 20.17
C LYS A 559 -10.15 -1.96 19.33
N VAL A 560 -10.68 -2.55 18.25
CA VAL A 560 -9.92 -3.41 17.33
C VAL A 560 -8.77 -2.64 16.68
N ARG A 561 -9.03 -1.42 16.19
CA ARG A 561 -8.03 -0.56 15.53
C ARG A 561 -6.81 -0.25 16.40
N GLU A 562 -7.00 -0.01 17.71
CA GLU A 562 -5.88 0.24 18.63
C GLU A 562 -4.92 -0.96 18.68
N LEU A 563 -5.47 -2.17 18.66
CA LEU A 563 -4.70 -3.41 18.69
C LEU A 563 -4.07 -3.77 17.33
N MET A 564 -4.61 -3.24 16.23
CA MET A 564 -4.07 -3.46 14.88
C MET A 564 -2.70 -2.78 14.66
N GLN A 565 -2.25 -1.95 15.57
CA GLN A 565 -0.87 -1.42 15.58
C GLN A 565 0.16 -2.49 15.96
N GLY A 566 -0.28 -3.60 16.54
CA GLY A 566 0.55 -4.71 16.96
C GLY A 566 0.96 -5.66 15.83
N ASP A 567 1.55 -6.78 16.23
CA ASP A 567 1.95 -7.84 15.35
C ASP A 567 0.71 -8.55 14.78
N TYR A 568 0.73 -8.82 13.49
CA TYR A 568 -0.35 -9.47 12.76
C TYR A 568 -0.01 -10.91 12.44
N ARG A 569 -0.95 -11.83 12.61
CA ARG A 569 -0.82 -13.22 12.17
C ARG A 569 -2.10 -13.75 11.55
N PRO A 570 -2.09 -14.27 10.33
CA PRO A 570 -3.16 -15.13 9.85
C PRO A 570 -3.14 -16.45 10.63
N LEU A 571 -4.30 -16.88 11.11
CA LEU A 571 -4.47 -18.15 11.83
C LEU A 571 -4.98 -19.25 10.91
N VAL A 572 -5.45 -18.90 9.73
CA VAL A 572 -5.80 -19.79 8.63
C VAL A 572 -5.05 -19.31 7.40
N GLU A 573 -4.34 -20.21 6.74
CA GLU A 573 -3.68 -19.89 5.48
C GLU A 573 -4.69 -19.52 4.41
N MET A 574 -4.34 -18.52 3.63
CA MET A 574 -5.20 -18.03 2.57
C MET A 574 -5.21 -19.04 1.41
N SER A 575 -6.40 -19.42 0.98
CA SER A 575 -6.56 -20.13 -0.29
C SER A 575 -6.39 -19.12 -1.45
N PRO A 576 -5.75 -19.53 -2.58
CA PRO A 576 -5.71 -18.70 -3.80
C PRO A 576 -7.10 -18.39 -4.37
N THR A 577 -8.13 -19.12 -3.96
CA THR A 577 -9.52 -18.90 -4.32
C THR A 577 -10.36 -18.70 -3.05
N VAL A 578 -11.49 -17.97 -3.17
CA VAL A 578 -12.42 -17.81 -2.05
C VAL A 578 -13.14 -19.14 -1.80
N ASP A 579 -12.58 -19.94 -0.89
CA ASP A 579 -13.20 -21.19 -0.45
C ASP A 579 -14.15 -20.92 0.71
N ARG A 580 -15.45 -20.98 0.45
CA ARG A 580 -16.50 -20.77 1.44
C ARG A 580 -16.75 -21.97 2.36
N SER A 581 -16.08 -23.10 2.13
CA SER A 581 -16.14 -24.29 3.00
C SER A 581 -15.15 -24.24 4.16
N THR A 582 -14.13 -23.37 4.08
CA THR A 582 -13.11 -23.18 5.11
C THR A 582 -13.45 -22.01 6.04
N TRP A 583 -12.85 -22.01 7.23
CA TRP A 583 -12.83 -20.86 8.10
C TRP A 583 -11.80 -19.83 7.61
N SER A 584 -11.98 -18.59 8.06
CA SER A 584 -10.99 -17.54 7.97
C SER A 584 -10.73 -17.00 9.36
N ALA A 585 -9.48 -16.75 9.74
CA ALA A 585 -9.17 -16.23 11.05
C ALA A 585 -7.81 -15.53 11.06
N TYR A 586 -7.68 -14.52 11.92
CA TYR A 586 -6.44 -13.82 12.17
C TYR A 586 -6.35 -13.29 13.61
N GLN A 587 -5.14 -13.01 14.03
CA GLN A 587 -4.79 -12.45 15.33
C GLN A 587 -4.01 -11.15 15.14
N TYR A 588 -4.27 -10.19 16.01
CA TYR A 588 -3.36 -9.10 16.31
C TYR A 588 -2.95 -9.15 17.77
N SER A 589 -1.68 -8.88 18.05
CA SER A 589 -1.16 -8.83 19.40
C SER A 589 -0.31 -7.58 19.61
N LEU A 590 -0.58 -6.84 20.68
CA LEU A 590 0.14 -5.63 21.08
C LEU A 590 0.59 -5.78 22.53
N LYS A 591 1.86 -6.07 22.73
CA LYS A 591 2.40 -6.41 24.06
C LYS A 591 1.68 -7.62 24.66
N ASP A 592 1.02 -7.43 25.80
CA ASP A 592 0.34 -8.48 26.57
C ASP A 592 -1.18 -8.58 26.27
N GLU A 593 -1.68 -7.88 25.25
CA GLU A 593 -3.09 -7.88 24.86
C GLU A 593 -3.25 -8.04 23.34
N GLY A 594 -4.44 -8.36 22.91
CA GLY A 594 -4.73 -8.54 21.51
C GLY A 594 -6.17 -8.94 21.24
N PHE A 595 -6.42 -9.37 20.01
CA PHE A 595 -7.71 -9.95 19.64
C PHE A 595 -7.54 -11.09 18.63
N VAL A 596 -8.54 -11.97 18.64
CA VAL A 596 -8.74 -13.04 17.66
C VAL A 596 -10.05 -12.75 16.92
N MET A 597 -9.98 -12.64 15.60
CA MET A 597 -11.13 -12.54 14.72
C MET A 597 -11.27 -13.83 13.93
N ALA A 598 -12.41 -14.48 14.02
CA ALA A 598 -12.69 -15.74 13.33
C ALA A 598 -14.01 -15.69 12.58
N PHE A 599 -14.05 -16.28 11.41
CA PHE A 599 -15.20 -16.35 10.51
C PHE A 599 -15.50 -17.80 10.14
N ARG A 600 -16.70 -18.27 10.44
CA ARG A 600 -17.26 -19.48 9.86
C ARG A 600 -17.98 -19.08 8.57
N ARG A 601 -17.36 -19.39 7.42
CA ARG A 601 -17.95 -19.08 6.12
C ARG A 601 -19.19 -19.93 5.82
N ALA A 602 -19.99 -19.48 4.84
CA ALA A 602 -21.34 -19.99 4.58
C ALA A 602 -21.45 -21.49 4.30
N LYS A 603 -20.43 -22.12 3.75
CA LYS A 603 -20.42 -23.54 3.38
C LYS A 603 -19.58 -24.40 4.33
N SER A 604 -19.03 -23.84 5.41
CA SER A 604 -18.22 -24.63 6.35
C SER A 604 -19.08 -25.65 7.11
N PRO A 605 -18.72 -26.95 7.03
CA PRO A 605 -19.43 -28.01 7.72
C PRO A 605 -19.14 -28.06 9.24
N PHE A 606 -18.04 -27.41 9.67
CA PHE A 606 -17.56 -27.45 11.05
C PHE A 606 -18.05 -26.25 11.82
N CYS A 607 -18.61 -26.44 13.02
CA CYS A 607 -19.02 -25.38 13.93
C CYS A 607 -17.94 -25.00 14.93
N GLU A 608 -16.83 -25.74 15.01
CA GLU A 608 -15.68 -25.49 15.88
C GLU A 608 -14.40 -25.47 15.06
N ALA A 609 -13.49 -24.57 15.41
CA ALA A 609 -12.12 -24.53 14.92
C ALA A 609 -11.15 -24.22 16.06
N ARG A 610 -9.91 -24.71 15.96
CA ARG A 610 -8.81 -24.43 16.92
C ARG A 610 -7.73 -23.66 16.24
N PHE A 611 -7.22 -22.64 16.94
CA PHE A 611 -6.18 -21.78 16.41
C PHE A 611 -5.01 -21.64 17.38
N GLU A 612 -3.80 -21.82 16.88
CA GLU A 612 -2.57 -21.56 17.62
C GLU A 612 -2.30 -20.07 17.64
N LEU A 613 -2.19 -19.49 18.84
CA LEU A 613 -1.92 -18.07 19.01
C LEU A 613 -0.43 -17.80 19.10
N CYS A 614 -0.01 -16.65 18.56
CA CYS A 614 1.37 -16.16 18.66
C CYS A 614 1.54 -15.18 19.82
N GLY A 615 2.80 -15.07 20.31
CA GLY A 615 3.14 -14.10 21.34
C GLY A 615 2.56 -14.44 22.73
N ILE A 616 2.12 -15.67 22.94
CA ILE A 616 1.62 -16.17 24.22
C ILE A 616 2.80 -16.60 25.10
N ASP A 617 2.84 -16.05 26.31
CA ASP A 617 3.80 -16.46 27.36
C ASP A 617 3.20 -17.65 28.14
N PRO A 618 3.80 -18.83 28.11
CA PRO A 618 3.28 -20.00 28.82
C PRO A 618 3.18 -19.83 30.35
N LEU A 619 3.90 -18.86 30.91
CA LEU A 619 3.94 -18.59 32.36
C LEU A 619 2.81 -17.66 32.84
N LYS A 620 2.07 -17.03 31.92
CA LYS A 620 0.98 -16.11 32.22
C LYS A 620 -0.38 -16.80 32.09
N SER A 621 -1.41 -16.17 32.59
CA SER A 621 -2.82 -16.49 32.28
C SER A 621 -3.39 -15.36 31.42
N TYR A 622 -4.39 -15.69 30.60
CA TYR A 622 -5.01 -14.73 29.69
C TYR A 622 -6.51 -14.71 29.93
N LEU A 623 -7.04 -13.52 30.20
CA LEU A 623 -8.47 -13.24 30.27
C LEU A 623 -8.98 -12.92 28.87
N PHE A 624 -9.91 -13.71 28.37
CA PHE A 624 -10.62 -13.49 27.11
C PHE A 624 -12.00 -12.87 27.38
N GLU A 625 -12.42 -11.97 26.49
CA GLU A 625 -13.74 -11.37 26.47
C GLU A 625 -14.37 -11.59 25.09
N ASP A 626 -15.54 -12.19 25.06
CA ASP A 626 -16.37 -12.32 23.87
C ASP A 626 -17.08 -10.99 23.59
N SER A 627 -16.76 -10.37 22.46
CA SER A 627 -17.30 -9.04 22.08
C SER A 627 -18.82 -9.03 21.88
N ASP A 628 -19.41 -10.18 21.52
CA ASP A 628 -20.86 -10.28 21.27
C ASP A 628 -21.69 -10.39 22.55
N THR A 629 -21.17 -11.09 23.56
CA THR A 629 -21.88 -11.43 24.77
C THR A 629 -21.36 -10.71 26.01
N GLY A 630 -20.14 -10.18 25.96
CA GLY A 630 -19.41 -9.65 27.12
C GLY A 630 -18.96 -10.72 28.12
N GLN A 631 -19.17 -12.00 27.81
CA GLN A 631 -18.72 -13.10 28.67
C GLN A 631 -17.20 -13.18 28.68
N THR A 632 -16.66 -13.46 29.85
CA THR A 632 -15.24 -13.62 30.06
C THR A 632 -14.88 -15.02 30.51
N PHE A 633 -13.70 -15.49 30.08
CA PHE A 633 -13.11 -16.76 30.52
C PHE A 633 -11.60 -16.65 30.58
N THR A 634 -10.97 -17.50 31.40
CA THR A 634 -9.51 -17.48 31.55
C THR A 634 -8.91 -18.78 31.03
N ILE A 635 -7.81 -18.68 30.26
CA ILE A 635 -7.01 -19.83 29.83
C ILE A 635 -5.58 -19.58 30.23
N SER A 636 -4.87 -20.62 30.72
CA SER A 636 -3.45 -20.52 31.02
C SER A 636 -2.64 -20.39 29.73
N GLY A 637 -1.54 -19.62 29.73
CA GLY A 637 -0.64 -19.50 28.59
C GLY A 637 -0.05 -20.85 28.18
N LYS A 638 0.17 -21.76 29.14
CA LYS A 638 0.59 -23.14 28.86
C LYS A 638 -0.45 -23.87 28.00
N GLU A 639 -1.73 -23.81 28.38
CA GLU A 639 -2.82 -24.46 27.62
C GLU A 639 -2.97 -23.86 26.24
N LEU A 640 -2.91 -22.51 26.11
CA LEU A 640 -2.93 -21.83 24.83
C LEU A 640 -1.77 -22.24 23.91
N SER A 641 -0.57 -22.41 24.48
CA SER A 641 0.61 -22.82 23.71
C SER A 641 0.57 -24.28 23.29
N GLU A 642 -0.07 -25.17 24.08
CA GLU A 642 -0.16 -26.60 23.80
C GLU A 642 -1.38 -26.97 22.92
N LYS A 643 -2.50 -26.28 23.11
CA LYS A 643 -3.78 -26.67 22.49
C LYS A 643 -4.41 -25.59 21.60
N GLY A 644 -3.90 -24.34 21.67
CA GLY A 644 -4.53 -23.21 21.01
C GLY A 644 -5.85 -22.80 21.68
N ILE A 645 -6.56 -21.85 21.04
CA ILE A 645 -7.90 -21.43 21.43
C ILE A 645 -8.96 -22.18 20.60
N SER A 646 -9.98 -22.73 21.26
CA SER A 646 -11.18 -23.27 20.58
C SER A 646 -12.18 -22.14 20.36
N VAL A 647 -12.68 -22.00 19.13
CA VAL A 647 -13.71 -21.03 18.74
C VAL A 647 -14.91 -21.79 18.19
N VAL A 648 -16.08 -21.58 18.83
CA VAL A 648 -17.35 -22.20 18.41
C VAL A 648 -18.23 -21.13 17.77
N ILE A 649 -18.73 -21.40 16.59
CA ILE A 649 -19.70 -20.58 15.85
C ILE A 649 -20.80 -21.51 15.31
N ASP A 650 -21.96 -21.52 15.94
CA ASP A 650 -23.05 -22.47 15.63
C ASP A 650 -23.65 -22.21 14.25
N GLN A 651 -23.81 -20.95 13.86
CA GLN A 651 -24.42 -20.58 12.60
C GLN A 651 -23.35 -20.30 11.51
N PRO A 652 -23.47 -20.87 10.31
CA PRO A 652 -22.63 -20.50 9.20
C PRO A 652 -22.85 -19.03 8.80
N ARG A 653 -21.88 -18.45 8.10
CA ARG A 653 -21.80 -17.03 7.76
C ARG A 653 -21.91 -16.14 9.02
N SER A 654 -21.14 -16.50 10.02
CA SER A 654 -21.05 -15.76 11.28
C SER A 654 -19.59 -15.55 11.68
N SER A 655 -19.35 -14.58 12.54
CA SER A 655 -18.03 -14.21 13.04
C SER A 655 -17.98 -14.21 14.55
N LYS A 656 -16.79 -14.40 15.09
CA LYS A 656 -16.49 -14.31 16.51
C LYS A 656 -15.30 -13.39 16.72
N LEU A 657 -15.42 -12.49 17.68
CA LEU A 657 -14.34 -11.59 18.08
C LEU A 657 -14.08 -11.78 19.57
N TYR A 658 -12.87 -12.22 19.90
CA TYR A 658 -12.37 -12.29 21.26
C TYR A 658 -11.27 -11.25 21.47
N PHE A 659 -11.44 -10.37 22.44
CA PHE A 659 -10.33 -9.60 23.00
C PHE A 659 -9.65 -10.42 24.09
N TYR A 660 -8.35 -10.29 24.22
CA TYR A 660 -7.62 -10.96 25.32
C TYR A 660 -6.54 -10.05 25.92
N LYS A 661 -6.25 -10.27 27.17
CA LYS A 661 -5.12 -9.63 27.90
C LYS A 661 -4.49 -10.58 28.90
N ALA A 662 -3.18 -10.49 29.04
CA ALA A 662 -2.49 -11.21 30.10
C ALA A 662 -2.91 -10.67 31.47
N ILE A 663 -3.09 -11.58 32.40
CA ILE A 663 -3.33 -11.27 33.81
C ILE A 663 -2.20 -11.88 34.65
N GLN A 664 -1.86 -11.21 35.75
CA GLN A 664 -0.93 -11.78 36.73
C GLN A 664 -1.63 -13.00 37.35
N GLY A 665 -0.97 -14.16 37.31
CA GLY A 665 -1.43 -15.38 37.93
C GLY A 665 -1.31 -15.34 39.46
#